data_9ab7819c844d9ba9682e02adee431c2d
#
_entry.id   9ab7819c844d9ba9682e02adee431c2d
#
_cell.length_a   1.000
_cell.length_b   1.000
_cell.length_c   1.000
_cell.angle_alpha   90.00
_cell.angle_beta   90.00
_cell.angle_gamma   90.00
#
_symmetry.space_group_name_H-M   'P 1'
#
loop_
_entity.id
_entity.type
_entity.pdbx_description
1 polymer ?
#
loop_
_entity_poly.entity_id
_entity_poly.type
_entity_poly.pdbx_seq_one_letter_code
_entity_poly.pdbx_strand_id
1 'polypeptide(L)'
;MKTACLTPYPGLHKFVLLVSMSLMVVTDPLFADDWNLDPSVKPDNNRFTPTVVLQGPLNEPMAFEVLEDGRIFLIERRGGIQMIDPVDGQLKPVGALEVNTEGNNEQGLVGMTLDPLFMENGWMYTYYFAPEEPKAIISRWTLKNNVLVANSERVLLSFEAQRETCCHTGGGMAWDSEGNLFVTIGNNTGNNQASHTDERPGRSSWDDQRGTANTDSLEGKILRIHPEANGSYSIPPGNLFPLTTPNTRPEIYTMGHRNAWRVSVDSQTGWIYWGEVGPDAREDSEIGPKGYDEFNQARGPGFFGWPYFVGDHAYPIMDYETQVPGKRKDPRNPTNLSPNNTGLVELPPLQPSFVYYPYDASEAFPAMGTGGRSATGGPIYHKADYPNALRPWPAYFEGKWLAAELSRRALFLISMDEEGGYESLERFLPDYRPVEPIDMKFGPNGDLYVLEYGGRWFQASPEAKLVRIAYEGGNRPPVVRIASDKIGGMPPLPIQLSSEGTYDADQDPLDYRWEISDAGGNVEVFTEAHPRVVLQNTGNYSAHLTVTDSSGAVASASLPIVSGNEPPRVSIELEGNQQFYFQELPVKYAVEVEDREDGLLSHGDISAESVGFSISMVEAGFDPAELDAVDEEDPVLARFPVAAGLIQKANCRSCHLAQGQLVGPGFDRIAERYRGQADAVAGLVKKIVQGGRGVWGELPMPPNALITENEAREILKYILSVGQESARLALSGAYQLESLGPDADPNGARRRNRSLPPKLLIQASYKDLGDDGVPSLSQRAVRMLQAPQLDAARAHVMDKVEAQRFGVSVRHGGSLIFKGLDMTQVGSLEIGVFASARMNHTGGRVEVRLGDAQGALIGQADVAAPAPATPGSRGGFSRTPPLPISLMPQSGLQDLCLVFSNREAKEDQPLMSVSVLSLRPSITQSKP
;
A
#
# COMPACT_ATOMS: atom_id res chain seq x y z
N MET A 1 0.48 66.94 40.27
CA MET A 1 0.40 67.15 41.72
C MET A 1 0.73 65.84 42.40
N LYS A 2 1.82 65.82 43.17
CA LYS A 2 2.21 64.95 44.30
C LYS A 2 2.37 63.46 43.99
N THR A 3 3.53 62.90 43.77
CA THR A 3 4.65 62.65 44.71
C THR A 3 4.28 61.91 45.97
N ALA A 4 4.82 60.66 46.08
CA ALA A 4 5.54 60.12 47.24
C ALA A 4 5.96 58.65 46.86
N CYS A 5 7.17 58.52 46.76
CA CYS A 5 8.31 57.81 47.38
C CYS A 5 7.93 56.94 48.59
N LEU A 6 8.44 55.73 48.65
CA LEU A 6 9.27 55.14 49.67
C LEU A 6 9.75 53.69 49.29
N THR A 7 11.07 53.59 49.39
CA THR A 7 11.93 52.42 49.33
C THR A 7 12.00 51.67 50.64
N PRO A 8 12.93 50.70 50.90
CA PRO A 8 13.06 49.32 50.40
C PRO A 8 13.22 48.31 51.54
N TYR A 9 13.18 47.02 51.34
CA TYR A 9 14.00 46.04 52.07
C TYR A 9 14.08 44.69 51.37
N PRO A 10 15.11 43.85 51.58
CA PRO A 10 15.77 43.02 50.62
C PRO A 10 15.60 41.55 50.80
N GLY A 11 15.95 40.79 49.73
CA GLY A 11 16.42 39.40 49.90
C GLY A 11 15.51 38.31 49.35
N LEU A 12 15.80 37.91 48.14
CA LEU A 12 16.04 36.48 47.79
C LEU A 12 16.44 36.40 46.30
N HIS A 13 17.72 36.11 46.09
CA HIS A 13 18.24 35.81 44.78
C HIS A 13 17.58 34.51 44.22
N LYS A 14 16.76 34.64 43.18
CA LYS A 14 16.53 33.56 42.25
C LYS A 14 17.29 33.89 40.98
N PHE A 15 18.38 33.17 40.76
CA PHE A 15 19.07 33.15 39.50
C PHE A 15 18.08 32.58 38.43
N VAL A 16 17.60 33.43 37.57
CA VAL A 16 17.03 33.03 36.30
C VAL A 16 18.17 33.06 35.30
N LEU A 17 18.69 31.88 34.95
CA LEU A 17 19.62 31.72 33.85
C LEU A 17 18.81 31.91 32.56
N LEU A 18 18.87 33.11 31.99
CA LEU A 18 18.51 33.33 30.60
C LEU A 18 19.64 32.73 29.75
N VAL A 19 19.41 31.50 29.26
CA VAL A 19 20.18 30.98 28.13
C VAL A 19 19.68 31.70 26.90
N SER A 20 20.36 32.78 26.51
CA SER A 20 20.25 33.37 25.19
C SER A 20 20.84 32.36 24.20
N MET A 21 19.98 31.60 23.51
CA MET A 21 20.35 30.90 22.31
C MET A 21 20.70 31.94 21.24
N SER A 22 21.95 32.33 21.17
CA SER A 22 22.50 32.98 20.00
C SER A 22 22.49 31.95 18.88
N LEU A 23 21.55 32.09 17.93
CA LEU A 23 21.64 31.44 16.62
C LEU A 23 22.91 32.04 15.97
N MET A 24 24.06 31.38 16.16
CA MET A 24 25.17 31.55 15.24
C MET A 24 24.75 30.90 13.92
N VAL A 25 24.30 31.73 13.00
CA VAL A 25 24.35 31.39 11.58
C VAL A 25 25.85 31.39 11.25
N VAL A 26 26.48 30.26 11.38
CA VAL A 26 27.78 30.01 10.78
C VAL A 26 27.52 29.85 9.29
N THR A 27 27.60 30.97 8.58
CA THR A 27 27.85 30.93 7.14
C THR A 27 29.33 30.64 7.00
N ASP A 28 29.67 29.35 6.98
CA ASP A 28 30.99 28.93 6.53
C ASP A 28 30.98 28.82 5.00
N PRO A 29 31.67 29.69 4.25
CA PRO A 29 31.77 29.57 2.80
C PRO A 29 32.98 28.70 2.40
N LEU A 30 33.34 27.68 3.19
CA LEU A 30 34.59 26.94 2.95
C LEU A 30 34.40 25.43 2.63
N PHE A 31 33.14 24.92 2.45
CA PHE A 31 32.90 23.56 2.05
C PHE A 31 32.02 23.39 0.79
N ALA A 32 32.01 24.39 -0.07
CA ALA A 32 31.53 24.20 -1.42
C ALA A 32 32.78 24.10 -2.29
N ASP A 33 33.26 22.93 -2.68
CA ASP A 33 34.01 22.90 -3.96
C ASP A 33 34.81 21.65 -4.30
N ASP A 34 34.59 20.48 -3.70
CA ASP A 34 35.28 19.30 -4.25
C ASP A 34 34.36 18.25 -4.94
N TRP A 35 33.07 18.46 -4.90
CA TRP A 35 32.10 17.66 -5.65
C TRP A 35 31.58 18.44 -6.86
N ASN A 36 32.48 18.86 -7.75
CA ASN A 36 32.13 19.57 -8.98
C ASN A 36 31.54 18.59 -10.00
N LEU A 37 30.35 18.05 -9.66
CA LEU A 37 29.55 17.27 -10.59
C LEU A 37 29.09 18.24 -11.67
N ASP A 38 29.46 17.99 -12.92
CA ASP A 38 28.91 18.73 -14.05
C ASP A 38 27.37 18.58 -14.00
N PRO A 39 26.62 19.64 -13.74
CA PRO A 39 25.18 19.56 -13.57
C PRO A 39 24.42 19.12 -14.81
N SER A 40 25.08 19.12 -15.96
CA SER A 40 24.54 18.62 -17.23
C SER A 40 24.69 17.12 -17.42
N VAL A 41 25.52 16.47 -16.61
CA VAL A 41 25.73 15.02 -16.64
C VAL A 41 24.75 14.33 -15.69
N LYS A 42 24.22 13.19 -16.10
CA LYS A 42 23.34 12.37 -15.25
C LYS A 42 24.09 12.00 -13.96
N PRO A 43 23.55 12.34 -12.80
CA PRO A 43 24.13 11.93 -11.52
C PRO A 43 23.95 10.43 -11.31
N ASP A 44 24.85 9.84 -10.53
CA ASP A 44 24.73 8.45 -10.10
C ASP A 44 23.43 8.19 -9.34
N ASN A 45 22.85 7.00 -9.54
CA ASN A 45 21.59 6.63 -8.89
C ASN A 45 21.67 6.64 -7.35
N ASN A 46 22.85 6.38 -6.79
CA ASN A 46 23.07 6.42 -5.34
C ASN A 46 23.03 7.83 -4.71
N ARG A 47 22.98 8.88 -5.54
CA ARG A 47 22.71 10.26 -5.11
C ARG A 47 21.22 10.52 -4.80
N PHE A 48 20.36 9.56 -5.10
CA PHE A 48 18.94 9.66 -4.80
C PHE A 48 18.60 8.68 -3.67
N THR A 49 18.12 9.24 -2.56
CA THR A 49 17.79 8.46 -1.35
C THR A 49 16.28 8.33 -1.19
N PRO A 50 15.70 7.15 -1.49
CA PRO A 50 14.31 6.88 -1.17
C PRO A 50 14.13 6.72 0.34
N THR A 51 13.25 7.53 0.93
CA THR A 51 12.90 7.49 2.35
C THR A 51 11.39 7.30 2.49
N VAL A 52 10.97 6.32 3.27
CA VAL A 52 9.54 6.12 3.58
C VAL A 52 9.08 7.25 4.52
N VAL A 53 8.16 8.09 4.06
CA VAL A 53 7.53 9.17 4.83
C VAL A 53 6.38 8.62 5.66
N LEU A 54 5.60 7.73 5.06
CA LEU A 54 4.48 7.05 5.70
C LEU A 54 4.42 5.64 5.15
N GLN A 55 4.36 4.66 6.04
CA GLN A 55 4.03 3.28 5.72
C GLN A 55 2.89 2.85 6.63
N GLY A 56 1.94 2.18 6.08
CA GLY A 56 0.84 1.69 6.87
C GLY A 56 -0.32 1.29 5.99
N PRO A 57 -1.38 0.73 6.54
CA PRO A 57 -2.52 0.32 5.76
C PRO A 57 -3.30 1.55 5.30
N LEU A 58 -2.78 2.25 4.30
CA LEU A 58 -3.55 3.20 3.53
C LEU A 58 -4.65 2.42 2.80
N ASN A 59 -5.86 2.98 2.82
CA ASN A 59 -7.01 2.30 2.26
C ASN A 59 -7.24 2.72 0.81
N GLU A 60 -6.48 2.11 -0.10
CA GLU A 60 -6.59 2.42 -1.53
C GLU A 60 -6.23 3.90 -1.80
N PRO A 61 -4.97 4.33 -1.52
CA PRO A 61 -4.56 5.71 -1.71
C PRO A 61 -4.60 6.07 -3.20
N MET A 62 -5.11 7.26 -3.53
CA MET A 62 -5.35 7.67 -4.92
C MET A 62 -4.50 8.84 -5.35
N ALA A 63 -4.48 9.92 -4.60
CA ALA A 63 -3.75 11.14 -4.95
C ALA A 63 -3.27 11.86 -3.68
N PHE A 64 -2.27 12.73 -3.83
CA PHE A 64 -1.74 13.52 -2.73
C PHE A 64 -1.28 14.90 -3.20
N GLU A 65 -1.14 15.84 -2.27
CA GLU A 65 -0.53 17.17 -2.49
C GLU A 65 0.44 17.50 -1.36
N VAL A 66 1.58 18.09 -1.69
CA VAL A 66 2.61 18.52 -0.74
C VAL A 66 2.61 20.05 -0.66
N LEU A 67 2.35 20.59 0.53
CA LEU A 67 2.34 22.03 0.77
C LEU A 67 3.72 22.58 1.10
N GLU A 68 3.88 23.90 0.93
CA GLU A 68 5.13 24.63 1.27
C GLU A 68 5.55 24.48 2.75
N ASP A 69 4.58 24.33 3.65
CA ASP A 69 4.82 24.15 5.09
C ASP A 69 5.11 22.69 5.48
N GLY A 70 5.17 21.78 4.52
CA GLY A 70 5.49 20.38 4.70
C GLY A 70 4.30 19.48 5.01
N ARG A 71 3.08 20.03 5.18
CA ARG A 71 1.88 19.20 5.27
C ARG A 71 1.64 18.46 3.96
N ILE A 72 1.19 17.20 4.04
CA ILE A 72 0.84 16.41 2.87
C ILE A 72 -0.60 15.94 3.01
N PHE A 73 -1.47 16.38 2.12
CA PHE A 73 -2.83 15.88 2.04
C PHE A 73 -2.88 14.69 1.07
N LEU A 74 -3.64 13.67 1.42
CA LEU A 74 -3.88 12.51 0.56
C LEU A 74 -5.34 12.06 0.64
N ILE A 75 -5.80 11.43 -0.43
CA ILE A 75 -7.13 10.85 -0.52
C ILE A 75 -7.08 9.35 -0.72
N GLU A 76 -8.12 8.71 -0.22
CA GLU A 76 -8.35 7.28 -0.34
C GLU A 76 -9.62 7.03 -1.15
N ARG A 77 -9.61 6.02 -2.03
CA ARG A 77 -10.71 5.73 -2.94
C ARG A 77 -12.07 5.62 -2.26
N ARG A 78 -12.11 5.11 -1.04
CA ARG A 78 -13.35 4.95 -0.24
C ARG A 78 -13.86 6.23 0.41
N GLY A 79 -13.29 7.37 0.03
CA GLY A 79 -13.74 8.69 0.46
C GLY A 79 -12.94 9.31 1.59
N GLY A 80 -11.97 8.61 2.19
CA GLY A 80 -11.10 9.16 3.23
C GLY A 80 -10.25 10.31 2.71
N ILE A 81 -10.12 11.37 3.51
CA ILE A 81 -9.20 12.48 3.29
C ILE A 81 -8.32 12.57 4.52
N GLN A 82 -7.01 12.45 4.32
CA GLN A 82 -6.01 12.37 5.37
C GLN A 82 -4.95 13.46 5.19
N MET A 83 -4.22 13.75 6.25
CA MET A 83 -3.09 14.67 6.23
C MET A 83 -1.92 14.08 7.03
N ILE A 84 -0.72 14.12 6.48
CA ILE A 84 0.52 13.85 7.22
C ILE A 84 0.98 15.18 7.82
N ASP A 85 1.12 15.22 9.14
CA ASP A 85 1.62 16.38 9.86
C ASP A 85 3.15 16.39 9.84
N PRO A 86 3.81 17.46 9.35
CA PRO A 86 5.27 17.52 9.28
C PRO A 86 5.97 17.56 10.66
N VAL A 87 5.24 17.86 11.73
CA VAL A 87 5.81 17.99 13.09
C VAL A 87 6.05 16.62 13.72
N ASP A 88 5.11 15.70 13.58
CA ASP A 88 5.16 14.38 14.21
C ASP A 88 5.17 13.21 13.20
N GLY A 89 5.05 13.50 11.90
CA GLY A 89 5.01 12.51 10.84
C GLY A 89 3.74 11.63 10.85
N GLN A 90 2.75 11.96 11.69
CA GLN A 90 1.56 11.14 11.88
C GLN A 90 0.48 11.44 10.84
N LEU A 91 -0.24 10.39 10.44
CA LEU A 91 -1.42 10.50 9.60
C LEU A 91 -2.61 10.97 10.44
N LYS A 92 -3.22 12.11 10.07
CA LYS A 92 -4.36 12.71 10.76
C LYS A 92 -5.58 12.77 9.85
N PRO A 93 -6.77 12.38 10.30
CA PRO A 93 -7.98 12.50 9.50
C PRO A 93 -8.37 13.97 9.30
N VAL A 94 -8.67 14.32 8.06
CA VAL A 94 -9.17 15.64 7.64
C VAL A 94 -10.69 15.62 7.47
N GLY A 95 -11.21 14.52 6.93
CA GLY A 95 -12.64 14.30 6.68
C GLY A 95 -12.88 13.09 5.81
N ALA A 96 -14.13 12.92 5.41
CA ALA A 96 -14.50 11.87 4.46
C ALA A 96 -15.69 12.31 3.61
N LEU A 97 -15.74 11.80 2.36
CA LEU A 97 -16.87 11.96 1.44
C LEU A 97 -17.63 10.64 1.34
N GLU A 98 -18.95 10.71 1.24
CA GLU A 98 -19.75 9.55 0.88
C GLU A 98 -19.62 9.32 -0.64
N VAL A 99 -19.12 8.14 -1.02
CA VAL A 99 -18.80 7.82 -2.42
C VAL A 99 -19.26 6.43 -2.80
N ASN A 100 -19.54 6.21 -4.07
CA ASN A 100 -19.83 4.87 -4.58
C ASN A 100 -18.54 4.07 -4.76
N THR A 101 -18.49 2.91 -4.15
CA THR A 101 -17.41 1.92 -4.35
C THR A 101 -17.94 0.53 -4.71
N GLU A 102 -19.25 0.43 -4.96
CA GLU A 102 -19.93 -0.82 -5.30
C GLU A 102 -20.18 -0.92 -6.80
N GLY A 103 -20.20 -2.14 -7.31
CA GLY A 103 -20.52 -2.46 -8.72
C GLY A 103 -19.40 -2.17 -9.71
N ASN A 104 -18.92 -0.95 -9.79
CA ASN A 104 -17.74 -0.56 -10.56
C ASN A 104 -16.56 -0.37 -9.59
N ASN A 105 -15.57 -1.23 -9.69
CA ASN A 105 -14.46 -1.30 -8.74
C ASN A 105 -13.55 -0.06 -8.75
N GLU A 106 -13.52 0.73 -9.84
CA GLU A 106 -12.68 1.92 -9.92
C GLU A 106 -13.37 3.19 -9.43
N GLN A 107 -14.70 3.19 -9.27
CA GLN A 107 -15.41 4.35 -8.71
C GLN A 107 -15.05 4.57 -7.24
N GLY A 108 -15.17 5.80 -6.80
CA GLY A 108 -14.82 6.25 -5.46
C GLY A 108 -14.44 7.72 -5.45
N LEU A 109 -13.59 8.13 -4.51
CA LEU A 109 -12.86 9.40 -4.52
C LEU A 109 -11.55 9.16 -5.26
N VAL A 110 -11.45 9.62 -6.51
CA VAL A 110 -10.37 9.23 -7.44
C VAL A 110 -9.41 10.36 -7.80
N GLY A 111 -9.80 11.60 -7.56
CA GLY A 111 -8.99 12.78 -7.83
C GLY A 111 -9.05 13.83 -6.73
N MET A 112 -7.93 14.48 -6.48
CA MET A 112 -7.81 15.61 -5.57
C MET A 112 -6.69 16.52 -6.02
N THR A 113 -6.92 17.83 -5.85
CA THR A 113 -5.87 18.86 -5.86
C THR A 113 -6.25 20.00 -4.93
N LEU A 114 -5.26 20.73 -4.46
CA LEU A 114 -5.47 21.93 -3.65
C LEU A 114 -5.46 23.17 -4.56
N ASP A 115 -6.22 24.20 -4.15
CA ASP A 115 -6.21 25.49 -4.85
C ASP A 115 -4.80 26.08 -4.86
N PRO A 116 -4.36 26.73 -5.92
CA PRO A 116 -3.06 27.43 -5.93
C PRO A 116 -2.89 28.43 -4.78
N LEU A 117 -4.00 28.98 -4.25
CA LEU A 117 -4.06 29.88 -3.09
C LEU A 117 -4.56 29.16 -1.82
N PHE A 118 -4.34 27.85 -1.70
CA PHE A 118 -4.86 27.05 -0.59
C PHE A 118 -4.49 27.60 0.79
N MET A 119 -3.30 28.12 0.94
CA MET A 119 -2.84 28.70 2.21
C MET A 119 -3.68 29.92 2.65
N GLU A 120 -4.35 30.60 1.71
CA GLU A 120 -5.21 31.76 1.95
C GLU A 120 -6.67 31.38 2.08
N ASN A 121 -7.16 30.51 1.18
CA ASN A 121 -8.58 30.22 1.02
C ASN A 121 -9.03 28.87 1.59
N GLY A 122 -8.10 27.92 1.77
CA GLY A 122 -8.38 26.58 2.27
C GLY A 122 -9.21 25.71 1.30
N TRP A 123 -9.16 25.95 0.01
CA TRP A 123 -9.96 25.23 -0.96
C TRP A 123 -9.27 23.97 -1.47
N MET A 124 -10.04 22.87 -1.46
CA MET A 124 -9.67 21.57 -2.01
C MET A 124 -10.67 21.19 -3.10
N TYR A 125 -10.18 20.71 -4.22
CA TYR A 125 -11.00 20.19 -5.31
C TYR A 125 -10.93 18.68 -5.34
N THR A 126 -12.07 18.05 -5.57
CA THR A 126 -12.20 16.59 -5.60
C THR A 126 -12.95 16.14 -6.83
N TYR A 127 -12.58 14.96 -7.34
CA TYR A 127 -13.34 14.24 -8.34
C TYR A 127 -13.75 12.89 -7.75
N TYR A 128 -15.06 12.66 -7.66
CA TYR A 128 -15.62 11.48 -7.00
C TYR A 128 -16.94 11.02 -7.64
N PHE A 129 -17.38 9.81 -7.30
CA PHE A 129 -18.62 9.20 -7.79
C PHE A 129 -19.67 9.20 -6.67
N ALA A 130 -20.86 9.73 -6.97
CA ALA A 130 -21.95 9.84 -6.02
C ALA A 130 -22.41 8.46 -5.50
N PRO A 131 -22.79 8.32 -4.21
CA PRO A 131 -23.13 7.01 -3.65
C PRO A 131 -24.40 6.41 -4.26
N GLU A 132 -25.45 7.18 -4.41
CA GLU A 132 -26.77 6.69 -4.82
C GLU A 132 -27.02 6.87 -6.32
N GLU A 133 -26.72 8.05 -6.87
CA GLU A 133 -26.93 8.37 -8.27
C GLU A 133 -25.75 7.91 -9.14
N PRO A 134 -25.99 7.45 -10.39
CA PRO A 134 -24.91 7.07 -11.31
C PRO A 134 -24.25 8.32 -11.91
N LYS A 135 -23.63 9.14 -11.07
CA LYS A 135 -23.00 10.41 -11.42
C LYS A 135 -21.58 10.51 -10.96
N ALA A 136 -20.76 11.12 -11.79
CA ALA A 136 -19.45 11.64 -11.46
C ALA A 136 -19.56 13.13 -11.13
N ILE A 137 -18.81 13.59 -10.12
CA ILE A 137 -18.92 14.93 -9.55
C ILE A 137 -17.52 15.51 -9.37
N ILE A 138 -17.34 16.74 -9.85
CA ILE A 138 -16.19 17.59 -9.57
C ILE A 138 -16.66 18.71 -8.66
N SER A 139 -16.08 18.76 -7.45
CA SER A 139 -16.50 19.70 -6.42
C SER A 139 -15.33 20.43 -5.80
N ARG A 140 -15.62 21.64 -5.29
CA ARG A 140 -14.75 22.39 -4.39
C ARG A 140 -15.27 22.31 -2.96
N TRP A 141 -14.35 22.05 -2.03
CA TRP A 141 -14.56 22.00 -0.58
C TRP A 141 -13.73 23.06 0.13
N THR A 142 -14.10 23.40 1.36
CA THR A 142 -13.31 24.29 2.22
C THR A 142 -12.77 23.52 3.42
N LEU A 143 -11.46 23.63 3.66
CA LEU A 143 -10.80 23.17 4.87
C LEU A 143 -10.55 24.34 5.82
N LYS A 144 -10.79 24.12 7.12
CA LYS A 144 -10.42 25.05 8.19
C LYS A 144 -9.68 24.28 9.27
N ASN A 145 -8.48 24.76 9.63
CA ASN A 145 -7.62 24.10 10.61
C ASN A 145 -7.41 22.61 10.29
N ASN A 146 -7.16 22.31 9.02
CA ASN A 146 -6.98 20.95 8.49
C ASN A 146 -8.21 20.03 8.63
N VAL A 147 -9.42 20.58 8.82
CA VAL A 147 -10.65 19.81 8.90
C VAL A 147 -11.58 20.23 7.77
N LEU A 148 -12.16 19.24 7.09
CA LEU A 148 -13.16 19.44 6.04
C LEU A 148 -14.41 20.07 6.65
N VAL A 149 -14.81 21.24 6.17
CA VAL A 149 -16.01 21.92 6.64
C VAL A 149 -17.24 21.21 6.06
N ALA A 150 -18.05 20.61 6.90
CA ALA A 150 -19.32 20.03 6.49
C ALA A 150 -20.18 21.10 5.76
N ASN A 151 -20.88 20.71 4.72
CA ASN A 151 -21.74 21.58 3.89
C ASN A 151 -21.00 22.71 3.15
N SER A 152 -19.67 22.64 3.01
CA SER A 152 -18.91 23.62 2.22
C SER A 152 -18.83 23.28 0.73
N GLU A 153 -19.38 22.14 0.35
CA GLU A 153 -19.33 21.69 -1.04
C GLU A 153 -19.92 22.70 -2.01
N ARG A 154 -19.21 22.87 -3.11
CA ARG A 154 -19.65 23.60 -4.30
C ARG A 154 -19.42 22.69 -5.49
N VAL A 155 -20.48 22.08 -6.00
CA VAL A 155 -20.43 21.27 -7.20
C VAL A 155 -20.14 22.18 -8.40
N LEU A 156 -19.01 21.96 -9.04
CA LEU A 156 -18.61 22.67 -10.25
C LEU A 156 -19.23 21.99 -11.47
N LEU A 157 -19.07 20.66 -11.56
CA LEU A 157 -19.51 19.87 -12.68
C LEU A 157 -20.06 18.53 -12.22
N SER A 158 -21.15 18.08 -12.85
CA SER A 158 -21.73 16.77 -12.61
C SER A 158 -22.23 16.19 -13.93
N PHE A 159 -21.98 14.90 -14.15
CA PHE A 159 -22.40 14.19 -15.36
C PHE A 159 -22.71 12.73 -15.07
N GLU A 160 -23.48 12.11 -15.95
CA GLU A 160 -23.86 10.70 -15.83
C GLU A 160 -22.62 9.80 -15.92
N ALA A 161 -22.56 8.78 -15.07
CA ALA A 161 -21.50 7.75 -15.05
C ALA A 161 -22.15 6.39 -14.85
N GLN A 162 -22.28 5.62 -15.91
CA GLN A 162 -22.97 4.32 -15.89
C GLN A 162 -22.30 3.32 -14.95
N ARG A 163 -23.07 2.33 -14.44
CA ARG A 163 -22.62 1.27 -13.51
C ARG A 163 -22.89 -0.14 -14.01
N GLU A 164 -23.28 -0.29 -15.29
CA GLU A 164 -23.53 -1.59 -15.91
C GLU A 164 -22.24 -2.33 -16.26
N THR A 165 -21.20 -1.57 -16.58
CA THR A 165 -19.87 -2.10 -16.87
C THR A 165 -18.84 -1.51 -15.91
N CYS A 166 -17.69 -2.20 -15.74
CA CYS A 166 -16.60 -1.78 -14.91
C CYS A 166 -15.68 -0.80 -15.65
N CYS A 167 -15.09 0.07 -14.89
CA CYS A 167 -13.74 0.58 -15.05
C CYS A 167 -13.61 1.87 -15.84
N HIS A 168 -12.37 2.40 -15.82
CA HIS A 168 -11.93 3.60 -16.54
C HIS A 168 -12.56 4.90 -16.02
N THR A 169 -12.15 5.28 -14.81
CA THR A 169 -12.69 6.47 -14.13
C THR A 169 -11.89 7.75 -14.41
N GLY A 170 -10.61 7.63 -14.79
CA GLY A 170 -9.69 8.76 -14.77
C GLY A 170 -9.33 9.17 -13.34
N GLY A 171 -9.08 10.46 -13.08
CA GLY A 171 -8.85 10.98 -11.73
C GLY A 171 -7.67 11.95 -11.59
N GLY A 172 -6.92 12.22 -12.63
CA GLY A 172 -5.86 13.23 -12.61
C GLY A 172 -6.44 14.64 -12.51
N MET A 173 -5.82 15.49 -11.67
CA MET A 173 -6.15 16.90 -11.53
C MET A 173 -4.87 17.70 -11.47
N ALA A 174 -4.77 18.80 -12.26
CA ALA A 174 -3.61 19.69 -12.28
C ALA A 174 -4.00 21.11 -12.66
N TRP A 175 -3.20 22.07 -12.22
CA TRP A 175 -3.39 23.51 -12.51
C TRP A 175 -2.38 24.00 -13.52
N ASP A 176 -2.82 24.93 -14.38
CA ASP A 176 -1.89 25.78 -15.13
C ASP A 176 -1.57 27.08 -14.35
N SER A 177 -0.62 27.84 -14.86
CA SER A 177 -0.19 29.09 -14.25
C SER A 177 -1.25 30.21 -14.31
N GLU A 178 -2.30 30.04 -15.11
CA GLU A 178 -3.43 30.98 -15.23
C GLU A 178 -4.58 30.65 -14.27
N GLY A 179 -4.44 29.56 -13.46
CA GLY A 179 -5.46 29.11 -12.52
C GLY A 179 -6.58 28.32 -13.18
N ASN A 180 -6.33 27.72 -14.33
CA ASN A 180 -7.28 26.79 -14.95
C ASN A 180 -7.00 25.37 -14.44
N LEU A 181 -8.07 24.65 -14.13
CA LEU A 181 -8.04 23.28 -13.64
C LEU A 181 -8.24 22.29 -14.79
N PHE A 182 -7.26 21.40 -14.97
CA PHE A 182 -7.38 20.23 -15.82
C PHE A 182 -7.88 19.03 -15.02
N VAL A 183 -8.81 18.25 -15.58
CA VAL A 183 -9.34 17.03 -14.97
C VAL A 183 -9.43 15.93 -16.01
N THR A 184 -8.82 14.78 -15.74
CA THR A 184 -8.92 13.60 -16.60
C THR A 184 -10.14 12.77 -16.27
N ILE A 185 -10.94 12.44 -17.28
CA ILE A 185 -12.14 11.63 -17.20
C ILE A 185 -11.94 10.40 -18.11
N GLY A 186 -12.08 9.21 -17.56
CA GLY A 186 -12.05 7.98 -18.33
C GLY A 186 -13.31 7.73 -19.15
N ASN A 187 -13.31 6.70 -19.97
CA ASN A 187 -14.42 6.40 -20.89
C ASN A 187 -15.64 5.77 -20.21
N ASN A 188 -15.48 5.30 -18.96
CA ASN A 188 -16.54 4.64 -18.20
C ASN A 188 -17.23 3.51 -19.00
N THR A 189 -16.47 2.74 -19.78
CA THR A 189 -16.97 1.65 -20.63
C THR A 189 -16.18 0.39 -20.34
N GLY A 190 -16.81 -0.78 -20.40
CA GLY A 190 -16.18 -2.07 -20.10
C GLY A 190 -14.96 -2.36 -20.97
N ASN A 191 -13.98 -3.04 -20.40
CA ASN A 191 -12.66 -3.28 -20.96
C ASN A 191 -12.57 -4.45 -21.97
N ASN A 192 -13.69 -4.87 -22.56
CA ASN A 192 -13.69 -5.97 -23.53
C ASN A 192 -13.31 -5.46 -24.91
N GLN A 193 -12.08 -5.76 -25.36
CA GLN A 193 -11.54 -5.38 -26.64
C GLN A 193 -12.47 -5.69 -27.84
N ALA A 194 -13.22 -6.78 -27.75
CA ALA A 194 -14.11 -7.22 -28.84
C ALA A 194 -15.45 -6.46 -28.88
N SER A 195 -15.72 -5.55 -27.94
CA SER A 195 -17.04 -4.90 -27.80
C SER A 195 -16.98 -3.41 -27.44
N HIS A 196 -15.86 -2.75 -27.61
CA HIS A 196 -15.70 -1.33 -27.23
C HIS A 196 -16.42 -0.35 -28.20
N THR A 197 -16.97 -0.83 -29.31
CA THR A 197 -17.81 -0.05 -30.24
C THR A 197 -19.13 -0.77 -30.51
N ASP A 198 -19.71 -1.45 -29.51
CA ASP A 198 -20.94 -2.22 -29.67
C ASP A 198 -22.18 -1.31 -29.66
N GLU A 199 -22.56 -0.83 -30.84
CA GLU A 199 -23.65 0.12 -31.07
C GLU A 199 -25.05 -0.52 -31.18
N ARG A 200 -25.20 -1.82 -30.93
CA ARG A 200 -26.49 -2.50 -30.95
C ARG A 200 -27.47 -1.95 -29.90
N PRO A 201 -28.79 -1.96 -30.17
CA PRO A 201 -29.80 -1.53 -29.21
C PRO A 201 -29.63 -2.15 -27.81
N GLY A 202 -29.66 -1.35 -26.76
CA GLY A 202 -29.47 -1.79 -25.37
C GLY A 202 -28.00 -2.11 -25.00
N ARG A 203 -27.04 -1.71 -25.84
CA ARG A 203 -25.61 -1.92 -25.60
C ARG A 203 -24.80 -0.62 -25.51
N SER A 204 -25.46 0.51 -25.32
CA SER A 204 -24.79 1.83 -25.27
C SER A 204 -23.66 1.91 -24.24
N SER A 205 -23.76 1.21 -23.12
CA SER A 205 -22.69 1.14 -22.10
C SER A 205 -21.44 0.36 -22.56
N TRP A 206 -21.47 -0.28 -23.73
CA TRP A 206 -20.35 -0.96 -24.38
C TRP A 206 -19.87 -0.25 -25.65
N ASP A 207 -20.45 0.92 -25.96
CA ASP A 207 -20.11 1.71 -27.13
C ASP A 207 -19.33 2.97 -26.72
N ASP A 208 -18.01 2.91 -26.83
CA ASP A 208 -17.11 4.04 -26.55
C ASP A 208 -17.33 5.23 -27.48
N GLN A 209 -17.95 5.01 -28.64
CA GLN A 209 -18.33 6.11 -29.55
C GLN A 209 -19.36 7.03 -28.90
N ARG A 210 -20.18 6.54 -27.96
CA ARG A 210 -21.13 7.32 -27.16
C ARG A 210 -20.42 8.35 -26.27
N GLY A 211 -19.24 8.02 -25.73
CA GLY A 211 -18.46 8.82 -24.79
C GLY A 211 -17.27 9.48 -25.46
N THR A 212 -16.20 8.72 -25.68
CA THR A 212 -14.87 9.26 -25.99
C THR A 212 -14.76 10.00 -27.31
N ALA A 213 -15.41 9.49 -28.36
CA ALA A 213 -15.48 10.09 -29.68
C ALA A 213 -16.73 11.00 -29.88
N ASN A 214 -17.47 11.28 -28.83
CA ASN A 214 -18.66 12.15 -28.86
C ASN A 214 -18.28 13.54 -28.31
N THR A 215 -18.43 14.56 -29.11
CA THR A 215 -18.09 15.94 -28.78
C THR A 215 -19.05 16.58 -27.75
N ASP A 216 -20.22 15.96 -27.52
CA ASP A 216 -21.23 16.39 -26.54
C ASP A 216 -21.21 15.56 -25.23
N SER A 217 -20.19 14.74 -25.04
CA SER A 217 -19.98 13.94 -23.82
C SER A 217 -18.70 14.36 -23.11
N LEU A 218 -18.70 14.24 -21.77
CA LEU A 218 -17.52 14.47 -20.94
C LEU A 218 -16.73 13.19 -20.62
N GLU A 219 -17.22 12.02 -21.01
CA GLU A 219 -16.52 10.74 -20.86
C GLU A 219 -15.36 10.60 -21.84
N GLY A 220 -14.19 10.11 -21.38
CA GLY A 220 -12.98 9.95 -22.19
C GLY A 220 -12.39 11.30 -22.67
N LYS A 221 -12.27 12.23 -21.74
CA LYS A 221 -11.80 13.61 -21.97
C LYS A 221 -10.76 14.03 -20.95
N ILE A 222 -9.93 15.01 -21.33
CA ILE A 222 -9.29 15.91 -20.38
C ILE A 222 -10.02 17.24 -20.48
N LEU A 223 -10.64 17.65 -19.38
CA LEU A 223 -11.38 18.90 -19.28
C LEU A 223 -10.46 20.02 -18.84
N ARG A 224 -10.73 21.27 -19.28
CA ARG A 224 -10.09 22.48 -18.75
C ARG A 224 -11.16 23.52 -18.43
N ILE A 225 -11.26 23.88 -17.14
CA ILE A 225 -12.20 24.87 -16.60
C ILE A 225 -11.45 25.88 -15.74
N HIS A 226 -12.02 27.06 -15.55
CA HIS A 226 -11.51 28.06 -14.59
C HIS A 226 -12.49 28.18 -13.42
N PRO A 227 -12.17 27.61 -12.24
CA PRO A 227 -13.02 27.73 -11.06
C PRO A 227 -13.10 29.16 -10.56
N GLU A 228 -14.31 29.62 -10.24
CA GLU A 228 -14.58 30.97 -9.77
C GLU A 228 -14.76 31.03 -8.23
N ALA A 229 -14.42 32.13 -7.63
CA ALA A 229 -14.54 32.31 -6.18
C ALA A 229 -15.96 32.08 -5.65
N ASN A 230 -16.98 32.36 -6.44
CA ASN A 230 -18.40 32.17 -6.07
C ASN A 230 -18.85 30.70 -6.08
N GLY A 231 -17.99 29.76 -6.53
CA GLY A 231 -18.30 28.33 -6.60
C GLY A 231 -18.90 27.87 -7.93
N SER A 232 -18.88 28.71 -8.96
CA SER A 232 -19.11 28.33 -10.36
C SER A 232 -17.77 28.13 -11.08
N TYR A 233 -17.81 27.92 -12.38
CA TYR A 233 -16.63 27.96 -13.25
C TYR A 233 -16.93 28.72 -14.54
N SER A 234 -15.88 29.17 -15.20
CA SER A 234 -15.91 29.72 -16.55
C SER A 234 -15.07 28.85 -17.50
N ILE A 235 -15.28 29.03 -18.79
CA ILE A 235 -14.51 28.32 -19.83
C ILE A 235 -13.37 29.21 -20.27
N PRO A 236 -12.12 28.82 -20.04
CA PRO A 236 -10.97 29.59 -20.52
C PRO A 236 -10.89 29.55 -22.05
N PRO A 237 -10.35 30.58 -22.70
CA PRO A 237 -10.14 30.59 -24.14
C PRO A 237 -9.14 29.49 -24.56
N GLY A 238 -9.31 28.93 -25.75
CA GLY A 238 -8.37 27.93 -26.28
C GLY A 238 -8.71 26.47 -25.94
N ASN A 239 -9.90 26.17 -25.42
CA ASN A 239 -10.42 24.80 -25.40
C ASN A 239 -10.78 24.34 -26.81
N LEU A 240 -11.02 23.02 -27.00
CA LEU A 240 -11.22 22.38 -28.29
C LEU A 240 -12.42 22.97 -29.07
N PHE A 241 -13.49 23.30 -28.36
CA PHE A 241 -14.72 23.83 -28.94
C PHE A 241 -15.07 25.20 -28.37
N PRO A 242 -15.33 26.21 -29.25
CA PRO A 242 -15.88 27.49 -28.84
C PRO A 242 -17.23 27.32 -28.11
N LEU A 243 -17.54 28.21 -27.15
CA LEU A 243 -18.78 28.21 -26.36
C LEU A 243 -20.06 28.12 -27.20
N THR A 244 -20.04 28.60 -28.42
CA THR A 244 -21.21 28.70 -29.28
C THR A 244 -21.37 27.54 -30.29
N THR A 245 -20.46 26.56 -30.22
CA THR A 245 -20.50 25.41 -31.14
C THR A 245 -21.58 24.44 -30.68
N PRO A 246 -22.66 24.21 -31.45
CA PRO A 246 -23.72 23.30 -31.06
C PRO A 246 -23.18 21.84 -31.01
N ASN A 247 -23.84 21.00 -30.20
CA ASN A 247 -23.51 19.57 -30.01
C ASN A 247 -22.05 19.34 -29.57
N THR A 248 -21.52 20.25 -28.76
CA THR A 248 -20.18 20.15 -28.16
C THR A 248 -20.19 20.60 -26.71
N ARG A 249 -19.23 20.09 -25.94
CA ARG A 249 -18.99 20.52 -24.58
C ARG A 249 -17.78 21.45 -24.56
N PRO A 250 -17.97 22.72 -24.17
CA PRO A 250 -16.87 23.70 -24.17
C PRO A 250 -15.79 23.45 -23.12
N GLU A 251 -16.06 22.58 -22.12
CA GLU A 251 -15.10 22.15 -21.10
C GLU A 251 -13.97 21.30 -21.70
N ILE A 252 -14.17 20.69 -22.88
CA ILE A 252 -13.23 19.74 -23.48
C ILE A 252 -11.96 20.48 -23.94
N TYR A 253 -10.82 20.07 -23.36
CA TYR A 253 -9.50 20.44 -23.88
C TYR A 253 -8.95 19.38 -24.83
N THR A 254 -8.93 18.11 -24.42
CA THR A 254 -8.64 16.97 -25.30
C THR A 254 -9.71 15.90 -25.20
N MET A 255 -9.84 15.08 -26.24
CA MET A 255 -10.81 13.99 -26.32
C MET A 255 -10.20 12.74 -26.95
N GLY A 256 -10.90 11.61 -26.89
CA GLY A 256 -10.42 10.35 -27.45
C GLY A 256 -9.53 9.58 -26.47
N HIS A 257 -9.90 9.56 -25.18
CA HIS A 257 -9.16 8.87 -24.12
C HIS A 257 -9.94 7.64 -23.65
N ARG A 258 -9.21 6.52 -23.42
CA ARG A 258 -9.79 5.35 -22.75
C ARG A 258 -9.75 5.50 -21.23
N ASN A 259 -8.56 5.69 -20.69
CA ASN A 259 -8.38 5.93 -19.26
C ASN A 259 -7.12 6.78 -19.03
N ALA A 260 -7.22 8.07 -19.38
CA ALA A 260 -6.21 9.05 -19.01
C ALA A 260 -6.13 9.16 -17.48
N TRP A 261 -4.92 8.94 -16.92
CA TRP A 261 -4.76 8.81 -15.48
C TRP A 261 -4.21 10.08 -14.86
N ARG A 262 -2.96 10.13 -14.46
CA ARG A 262 -2.39 11.35 -13.86
C ARG A 262 -1.94 12.34 -14.92
N VAL A 263 -2.46 13.56 -14.83
CA VAL A 263 -2.09 14.68 -15.71
C VAL A 263 -1.16 15.63 -14.96
N SER A 264 -0.17 16.14 -15.69
CA SER A 264 0.71 17.22 -15.24
C SER A 264 0.71 18.34 -16.27
N VAL A 265 0.86 19.57 -15.82
CA VAL A 265 1.03 20.74 -16.67
C VAL A 265 2.48 21.20 -16.54
N ASP A 266 3.15 21.34 -17.67
CA ASP A 266 4.48 21.95 -17.73
C ASP A 266 4.36 23.46 -17.48
N SER A 267 5.01 23.94 -16.44
CA SER A 267 4.94 25.33 -15.98
C SER A 267 5.49 26.33 -17.01
N GLN A 268 6.41 25.89 -17.89
CA GLN A 268 7.07 26.76 -18.85
C GLN A 268 6.34 26.82 -20.20
N THR A 269 5.80 25.69 -20.67
CA THR A 269 5.16 25.60 -21.99
C THR A 269 3.64 25.64 -21.93
N GLY A 270 3.04 25.31 -20.76
CA GLY A 270 1.62 25.10 -20.60
C GLY A 270 1.12 23.81 -21.26
N TRP A 271 2.00 22.97 -21.78
CA TRP A 271 1.64 21.68 -22.34
C TRP A 271 1.24 20.70 -21.25
N ILE A 272 0.36 19.76 -21.58
CA ILE A 272 -0.06 18.74 -20.63
C ILE A 272 0.50 17.36 -20.99
N TYR A 273 0.79 16.58 -19.95
CA TYR A 273 1.36 15.24 -20.03
C TYR A 273 0.56 14.30 -19.15
N TRP A 274 0.30 13.08 -19.64
CA TRP A 274 -0.45 12.08 -18.87
C TRP A 274 -0.08 10.66 -19.28
N GLY A 275 -0.34 9.70 -18.36
CA GLY A 275 -0.35 8.29 -18.67
C GLY A 275 -1.75 7.84 -19.09
N GLU A 276 -1.86 6.94 -20.03
CA GLU A 276 -3.12 6.39 -20.52
C GLU A 276 -3.11 4.87 -20.59
N VAL A 277 -4.09 4.24 -19.93
CA VAL A 277 -4.23 2.79 -19.91
C VAL A 277 -5.04 2.33 -21.11
N GLY A 278 -4.38 1.59 -21.98
CA GLY A 278 -4.95 1.07 -23.19
C GLY A 278 -5.67 -0.29 -23.03
N PRO A 279 -6.22 -0.85 -24.13
CA PRO A 279 -7.04 -2.07 -24.10
C PRO A 279 -6.22 -3.33 -23.83
N ASP A 280 -6.81 -4.29 -23.11
CA ASP A 280 -6.22 -5.58 -22.78
C ASP A 280 -6.26 -6.55 -23.98
N ALA A 281 -5.27 -6.45 -24.87
CA ALA A 281 -5.05 -7.35 -25.96
C ALA A 281 -3.58 -7.76 -26.05
N ARG A 282 -3.30 -9.06 -26.12
CA ARG A 282 -1.91 -9.56 -26.16
C ARG A 282 -1.36 -9.66 -27.56
N GLU A 283 -2.20 -9.89 -28.56
CA GLU A 283 -1.81 -10.18 -29.93
C GLU A 283 -2.65 -9.37 -30.94
N ASP A 284 -2.08 -9.08 -32.08
CA ASP A 284 -2.81 -8.55 -33.21
C ASP A 284 -3.81 -9.58 -33.75
N SER A 285 -4.99 -9.12 -34.12
CA SER A 285 -6.06 -9.97 -34.67
C SER A 285 -6.87 -9.23 -35.72
N GLU A 286 -7.80 -9.95 -36.40
CA GLU A 286 -8.72 -9.33 -37.35
C GLU A 286 -9.63 -8.27 -36.70
N ILE A 287 -9.93 -8.43 -35.39
CA ILE A 287 -10.78 -7.51 -34.63
C ILE A 287 -10.05 -6.30 -34.08
N GLY A 288 -8.73 -6.23 -34.16
CA GLY A 288 -7.94 -5.08 -33.75
C GLY A 288 -6.48 -5.39 -33.47
N PRO A 289 -5.69 -4.34 -33.26
CA PRO A 289 -4.31 -4.45 -32.84
C PRO A 289 -4.19 -4.99 -31.42
N LYS A 290 -3.00 -5.48 -31.06
CA LYS A 290 -2.65 -5.69 -29.65
C LYS A 290 -2.76 -4.38 -28.88
N GLY A 291 -3.01 -4.47 -27.60
CA GLY A 291 -3.16 -3.29 -26.75
C GLY A 291 -1.83 -2.60 -26.48
N TYR A 292 -1.87 -1.30 -26.39
CA TYR A 292 -0.78 -0.42 -26.01
C TYR A 292 -1.24 0.51 -24.90
N ASP A 293 -0.40 0.71 -23.91
CA ASP A 293 -0.51 1.86 -23.01
C ASP A 293 0.33 3.00 -23.55
N GLU A 294 0.00 4.24 -23.16
CA GLU A 294 0.59 5.42 -23.75
C GLU A 294 1.03 6.40 -22.66
N PHE A 295 2.15 7.07 -22.91
CA PHE A 295 2.48 8.34 -22.28
C PHE A 295 2.29 9.40 -23.34
N ASN A 296 1.40 10.33 -23.09
CA ASN A 296 0.95 11.32 -24.07
C ASN A 296 1.34 12.75 -23.70
N GLN A 297 1.57 13.58 -24.73
CA GLN A 297 1.84 14.99 -24.63
C GLN A 297 0.83 15.75 -25.50
N ALA A 298 0.18 16.77 -24.94
CA ALA A 298 -0.64 17.70 -25.74
C ALA A 298 -0.05 19.11 -25.69
N ARG A 299 0.26 19.65 -26.87
CA ARG A 299 0.74 21.02 -27.08
C ARG A 299 -0.40 22.00 -27.34
N GLY A 300 -1.62 21.48 -27.32
CA GLY A 300 -2.87 22.20 -27.52
C GLY A 300 -4.04 21.25 -27.57
N PRO A 301 -5.27 21.75 -27.74
CA PRO A 301 -6.45 20.91 -27.76
C PRO A 301 -6.46 19.97 -28.97
N GLY A 302 -7.03 18.75 -28.81
CA GLY A 302 -7.06 17.78 -29.88
C GLY A 302 -7.78 16.48 -29.59
N PHE A 303 -7.76 15.57 -30.58
CA PHE A 303 -8.30 14.22 -30.50
C PHE A 303 -7.17 13.18 -30.48
N PHE A 304 -7.13 12.33 -29.43
CA PHE A 304 -6.05 11.38 -29.14
C PHE A 304 -6.38 9.93 -29.50
N GLY A 305 -7.51 9.70 -30.16
CA GLY A 305 -7.72 8.51 -31.00
C GLY A 305 -8.73 7.49 -30.51
N TRP A 306 -8.84 7.21 -29.23
CA TRP A 306 -9.78 6.19 -28.74
C TRP A 306 -11.25 6.57 -29.05
N PRO A 307 -12.10 5.62 -29.53
CA PRO A 307 -11.89 4.16 -29.61
C PRO A 307 -11.36 3.68 -30.98
N TYR A 308 -10.96 4.56 -31.87
CA TYR A 308 -10.60 4.20 -33.25
C TYR A 308 -9.11 3.90 -33.42
N PHE A 309 -8.27 4.40 -32.51
CA PHE A 309 -6.81 4.28 -32.57
C PHE A 309 -6.23 4.02 -31.20
N VAL A 310 -5.10 3.32 -31.16
CA VAL A 310 -4.24 3.11 -29.98
C VAL A 310 -2.79 3.08 -30.46
N GLY A 311 -1.90 3.86 -29.86
CA GLY A 311 -0.59 4.08 -30.45
C GLY A 311 -0.73 4.66 -31.85
N ASP A 312 -0.03 4.09 -32.82
CA ASP A 312 -0.15 4.41 -34.25
C ASP A 312 -1.04 3.41 -35.01
N HIS A 313 -1.82 2.60 -34.30
CA HIS A 313 -2.61 1.51 -34.87
C HIS A 313 -4.11 1.82 -34.88
N ALA A 314 -4.77 1.50 -35.97
CA ALA A 314 -6.21 1.73 -36.14
C ALA A 314 -7.04 0.46 -35.89
N TYR A 315 -8.14 0.60 -35.12
CA TYR A 315 -9.15 -0.45 -34.96
C TYR A 315 -10.12 -0.47 -36.15
N PRO A 316 -10.57 -1.68 -36.58
CA PRO A 316 -11.73 -1.80 -37.45
C PRO A 316 -13.01 -1.49 -36.67
N ILE A 317 -13.99 -0.86 -37.29
CA ILE A 317 -15.33 -0.75 -36.75
C ILE A 317 -16.01 -2.12 -36.94
N MET A 318 -16.38 -2.77 -35.84
CA MET A 318 -16.96 -4.10 -35.88
C MET A 318 -18.46 -4.04 -36.20
N ASP A 319 -18.90 -4.91 -37.09
CA ASP A 319 -20.30 -5.28 -37.19
C ASP A 319 -20.57 -6.40 -36.14
N TYR A 320 -21.21 -6.00 -35.06
CA TYR A 320 -21.47 -6.93 -33.93
C TYR A 320 -22.61 -7.93 -34.17
N GLU A 321 -23.44 -7.75 -35.21
CA GLU A 321 -24.44 -8.74 -35.61
C GLU A 321 -23.81 -9.88 -36.41
N THR A 322 -22.95 -9.54 -37.35
CA THR A 322 -22.28 -10.51 -38.20
C THR A 322 -20.91 -10.94 -37.71
N GLN A 323 -20.34 -10.27 -36.71
CA GLN A 323 -18.98 -10.46 -36.18
C GLN A 323 -17.89 -10.25 -37.25
N VAL A 324 -18.14 -9.39 -38.20
CA VAL A 324 -17.21 -9.08 -39.30
C VAL A 324 -16.50 -7.74 -39.03
N PRO A 325 -15.16 -7.69 -39.17
CA PRO A 325 -14.42 -6.45 -39.09
C PRO A 325 -14.76 -5.52 -40.25
N GLY A 326 -15.17 -4.30 -39.93
CA GLY A 326 -15.47 -3.26 -40.90
C GLY A 326 -14.22 -2.44 -41.29
N LYS A 327 -14.45 -1.26 -41.81
CA LYS A 327 -13.38 -0.34 -42.23
C LYS A 327 -12.77 0.36 -41.01
N ARG A 328 -11.46 0.65 -41.13
CA ARG A 328 -10.75 1.53 -40.20
C ARG A 328 -11.03 2.97 -40.54
N LYS A 329 -11.00 3.86 -39.51
CA LYS A 329 -11.16 5.31 -39.72
C LYS A 329 -9.89 5.91 -40.30
N ASP A 330 -10.04 7.01 -41.10
CA ASP A 330 -8.90 7.82 -41.55
C ASP A 330 -8.44 8.71 -40.38
N PRO A 331 -7.18 8.64 -39.96
CA PRO A 331 -6.68 9.46 -38.84
C PRO A 331 -6.71 10.97 -39.15
N ARG A 332 -6.74 11.38 -40.40
CA ARG A 332 -6.81 12.79 -40.79
C ARG A 332 -8.24 13.35 -40.75
N ASN A 333 -9.23 12.50 -40.93
CA ASN A 333 -10.65 12.88 -40.99
C ASN A 333 -11.51 11.79 -40.30
N PRO A 334 -11.33 11.52 -39.01
CA PRO A 334 -12.14 10.53 -38.33
C PRO A 334 -13.58 11.00 -38.18
N THR A 335 -14.51 10.04 -38.22
CA THR A 335 -15.94 10.35 -38.09
C THR A 335 -16.60 9.42 -37.08
N ASN A 336 -17.56 9.97 -36.32
CA ASN A 336 -18.39 9.20 -35.40
C ASN A 336 -19.81 9.08 -35.97
N LEU A 337 -20.15 7.91 -36.51
CA LEU A 337 -21.45 7.61 -37.12
C LEU A 337 -22.33 6.71 -36.23
N SER A 338 -21.92 6.46 -34.98
CA SER A 338 -22.70 5.65 -34.07
C SER A 338 -24.08 6.24 -33.83
N PRO A 339 -25.14 5.42 -33.73
CA PRO A 339 -26.47 5.87 -33.33
C PRO A 339 -26.52 6.45 -31.90
N ASN A 340 -25.49 6.18 -31.07
CA ASN A 340 -25.33 6.70 -29.72
C ASN A 340 -24.59 8.06 -29.69
N ASN A 341 -24.14 8.59 -30.84
CA ASN A 341 -23.45 9.87 -30.91
C ASN A 341 -24.47 11.03 -30.89
N THR A 342 -24.37 11.92 -29.91
CA THR A 342 -25.16 13.17 -29.80
C THR A 342 -24.38 14.41 -30.29
N GLY A 343 -23.07 14.22 -30.50
CA GLY A 343 -22.16 15.28 -30.92
C GLY A 343 -22.01 15.45 -32.43
N LEU A 344 -20.88 16.03 -32.83
CA LEU A 344 -20.52 16.20 -34.21
C LEU A 344 -20.16 14.85 -34.84
N VAL A 345 -20.46 14.72 -36.14
CA VAL A 345 -20.05 13.56 -36.93
C VAL A 345 -18.58 13.64 -37.30
N GLU A 346 -18.12 14.82 -37.71
CA GLU A 346 -16.71 15.03 -38.06
C GLU A 346 -15.91 15.35 -36.79
N LEU A 347 -14.80 14.61 -36.58
CA LEU A 347 -13.93 14.77 -35.46
C LEU A 347 -12.63 15.47 -35.86
N PRO A 348 -11.92 16.10 -34.91
CA PRO A 348 -10.60 16.64 -35.18
C PRO A 348 -9.62 15.53 -35.64
N PRO A 349 -8.58 15.88 -36.42
CA PRO A 349 -7.53 14.95 -36.80
C PRO A 349 -6.86 14.31 -35.58
N LEU A 350 -6.45 13.03 -35.73
CA LEU A 350 -5.71 12.30 -34.71
C LEU A 350 -4.40 13.03 -34.34
N GLN A 351 -4.20 13.25 -33.05
CA GLN A 351 -2.90 13.60 -32.49
C GLN A 351 -2.14 12.29 -32.21
N PRO A 352 -0.88 12.16 -32.64
CA PRO A 352 -0.11 10.93 -32.44
C PRO A 352 0.25 10.73 -30.97
N SER A 353 0.28 9.47 -30.52
CA SER A 353 0.80 9.10 -29.21
C SER A 353 2.29 9.46 -29.09
N PHE A 354 2.72 9.92 -27.91
CA PHE A 354 4.09 10.37 -27.70
C PHE A 354 5.05 9.19 -27.42
N VAL A 355 4.68 8.31 -26.47
CA VAL A 355 5.34 7.02 -26.18
C VAL A 355 4.25 5.97 -26.02
N TYR A 356 4.38 4.83 -26.68
CA TYR A 356 3.41 3.74 -26.54
C TYR A 356 4.11 2.38 -26.49
N TYR A 357 3.58 1.45 -25.68
CA TYR A 357 4.24 0.17 -25.42
C TYR A 357 3.25 -0.96 -25.17
N PRO A 358 3.53 -2.19 -25.71
CA PRO A 358 2.71 -3.37 -25.50
C PRO A 358 3.11 -4.14 -24.24
N TYR A 359 2.52 -5.31 -23.99
CA TYR A 359 2.97 -6.27 -22.97
C TYR A 359 4.39 -6.80 -23.23
N ASP A 360 4.73 -7.01 -24.52
CA ASP A 360 6.04 -7.48 -24.95
C ASP A 360 7.06 -6.32 -25.00
N ALA A 361 8.30 -6.63 -25.33
CA ALA A 361 9.31 -5.61 -25.57
C ALA A 361 8.91 -4.74 -26.77
N SER A 362 9.05 -3.42 -26.62
CA SER A 362 8.87 -2.46 -27.70
C SER A 362 10.18 -2.23 -28.44
N GLU A 363 10.17 -2.34 -29.78
CA GLU A 363 11.34 -1.98 -30.58
C GLU A 363 11.60 -0.47 -30.55
N ALA A 364 10.52 0.34 -30.54
CA ALA A 364 10.61 1.79 -30.50
C ALA A 364 11.02 2.31 -29.10
N PHE A 365 10.62 1.61 -28.03
CA PHE A 365 10.83 2.03 -26.64
C PHE A 365 11.38 0.87 -25.79
N PRO A 366 12.61 0.40 -26.06
CA PRO A 366 13.17 -0.82 -25.43
C PRO A 366 13.35 -0.69 -23.91
N ALA A 367 13.56 0.51 -23.39
CA ALA A 367 13.70 0.76 -21.95
C ALA A 367 12.42 0.46 -21.15
N MET A 368 11.25 0.44 -21.82
CA MET A 368 10.00 0.02 -21.18
C MET A 368 10.06 -1.45 -20.72
N GLY A 369 10.82 -2.32 -21.39
CA GLY A 369 10.92 -3.74 -21.04
C GLY A 369 9.63 -4.50 -21.38
N THR A 370 9.34 -5.55 -20.61
CA THR A 370 8.14 -6.42 -20.76
C THR A 370 7.35 -6.49 -19.47
N GLY A 371 6.09 -6.91 -19.51
CA GLY A 371 5.27 -7.15 -18.32
C GLY A 371 3.85 -6.58 -18.41
N GLY A 372 3.23 -6.37 -17.26
CA GLY A 372 1.95 -5.70 -17.14
C GLY A 372 2.00 -4.29 -17.72
N ARG A 373 0.84 -3.64 -17.84
CA ARG A 373 0.73 -2.29 -18.37
C ARG A 373 -0.28 -1.52 -17.52
N SER A 374 0.13 -0.33 -17.06
CA SER A 374 -0.70 0.70 -16.42
C SER A 374 0.09 1.99 -16.37
N ALA A 375 0.10 2.72 -17.48
CA ALA A 375 0.78 4.01 -17.59
C ALA A 375 0.15 5.02 -16.63
N THR A 376 0.91 5.50 -15.65
CA THR A 376 0.40 6.41 -14.62
C THR A 376 0.61 7.88 -14.98
N GLY A 377 1.78 8.24 -15.49
CA GLY A 377 2.21 9.62 -15.69
C GLY A 377 3.05 10.14 -14.54
N GLY A 378 3.21 11.44 -14.43
CA GLY A 378 4.01 12.09 -13.40
C GLY A 378 4.48 13.50 -13.81
N PRO A 379 5.29 14.20 -12.98
CA PRO A 379 5.65 15.60 -13.18
C PRO A 379 6.80 15.82 -14.17
N ILE A 380 6.82 17.01 -14.78
CA ILE A 380 8.00 17.59 -15.45
C ILE A 380 8.79 18.36 -14.39
N TYR A 381 10.12 18.26 -14.42
CA TYR A 381 10.96 18.99 -13.50
C TYR A 381 11.48 20.28 -14.12
N HIS A 382 11.22 21.40 -13.43
CA HIS A 382 11.87 22.67 -13.67
C HIS A 382 12.40 23.22 -12.35
N LYS A 383 13.70 23.49 -12.30
CA LYS A 383 14.32 24.07 -11.10
C LYS A 383 13.67 25.39 -10.69
N ALA A 384 13.18 26.16 -11.66
CA ALA A 384 12.52 27.46 -11.42
C ALA A 384 11.22 27.33 -10.61
N ASP A 385 10.54 26.18 -10.65
CA ASP A 385 9.32 25.92 -9.87
C ASP A 385 9.58 25.78 -8.37
N TYR A 386 10.85 25.55 -8.00
CA TYR A 386 11.28 25.30 -6.61
C TYR A 386 12.39 26.27 -6.19
N PRO A 387 12.14 27.60 -6.16
CA PRO A 387 13.19 28.62 -5.97
C PRO A 387 13.84 28.55 -4.58
N ASN A 388 13.16 27.96 -3.60
CA ASN A 388 13.63 27.81 -2.22
C ASN A 388 14.01 26.35 -1.90
N ALA A 389 14.16 25.49 -2.91
CA ALA A 389 14.47 24.09 -2.70
C ALA A 389 15.79 23.91 -1.92
N LEU A 390 15.74 23.12 -0.87
CA LEU A 390 16.92 22.72 -0.10
C LEU A 390 17.78 21.71 -0.89
N ARG A 391 17.14 20.91 -1.73
CA ARG A 391 17.77 19.84 -2.54
C ARG A 391 17.32 19.92 -4.00
N PRO A 392 17.64 21.04 -4.70
CA PRO A 392 17.26 21.16 -6.11
C PRO A 392 17.98 20.09 -6.93
N TRP A 393 17.25 19.47 -7.85
CA TRP A 393 17.84 18.50 -8.77
C TRP A 393 18.79 19.18 -9.77
N PRO A 394 19.83 18.48 -10.25
CA PRO A 394 20.77 19.02 -11.21
C PRO A 394 20.13 19.39 -12.55
N ALA A 395 20.81 20.24 -13.31
CA ALA A 395 20.35 20.71 -14.63
C ALA A 395 20.10 19.57 -15.64
N TYR A 396 20.69 18.40 -15.42
CA TYR A 396 20.40 17.20 -16.22
C TYR A 396 18.90 16.89 -16.30
N PHE A 397 18.13 17.20 -15.25
CA PHE A 397 16.69 16.89 -15.18
C PHE A 397 15.80 18.02 -15.69
N GLU A 398 16.38 19.19 -16.04
CA GLU A 398 15.61 20.34 -16.48
C GLU A 398 14.76 20.01 -17.71
N GLY A 399 13.46 20.28 -17.66
CA GLY A 399 12.51 20.03 -18.72
C GLY A 399 12.21 18.56 -19.01
N LYS A 400 12.72 17.62 -18.18
CA LYS A 400 12.44 16.19 -18.40
C LYS A 400 11.18 15.74 -17.67
N TRP A 401 10.47 14.81 -18.27
CA TRP A 401 9.25 14.24 -17.74
C TRP A 401 9.55 12.95 -16.95
N LEU A 402 9.24 12.94 -15.66
CA LEU A 402 9.24 11.71 -14.85
C LEU A 402 7.89 11.03 -14.99
N ALA A 403 7.90 9.79 -15.44
CA ALA A 403 6.70 8.99 -15.66
C ALA A 403 6.76 7.69 -14.82
N ALA A 404 5.65 7.32 -14.21
CA ALA A 404 5.51 6.05 -13.49
C ALA A 404 4.73 5.04 -14.31
N GLU A 405 5.14 3.79 -14.19
CA GLU A 405 4.40 2.63 -14.70
C GLU A 405 4.07 1.68 -13.55
N LEU A 406 2.79 1.61 -13.23
CA LEU A 406 2.29 0.95 -12.04
C LEU A 406 2.53 -0.57 -12.06
N SER A 407 2.14 -1.25 -13.16
CA SER A 407 2.22 -2.72 -13.25
C SER A 407 3.65 -3.26 -13.41
N ARG A 408 4.56 -2.46 -14.00
CA ARG A 408 5.99 -2.79 -14.13
C ARG A 408 6.80 -2.38 -12.93
N ARG A 409 6.16 -1.64 -12.00
CA ARG A 409 6.79 -1.15 -10.77
C ARG A 409 8.07 -0.38 -11.06
N ALA A 410 7.95 0.65 -11.91
CA ALA A 410 9.08 1.34 -12.47
C ALA A 410 8.82 2.83 -12.65
N LEU A 411 9.89 3.60 -12.48
CA LEU A 411 9.95 5.01 -12.83
C LEU A 411 10.78 5.18 -14.10
N PHE A 412 10.38 6.12 -14.94
CA PHE A 412 11.03 6.43 -16.20
C PHE A 412 11.33 7.92 -16.27
N LEU A 413 12.38 8.26 -17.00
CA LEU A 413 12.73 9.62 -17.36
C LEU A 413 12.64 9.75 -18.88
N ILE A 414 11.76 10.63 -19.35
CA ILE A 414 11.55 10.92 -20.76
C ILE A 414 12.17 12.27 -21.06
N SER A 415 13.11 12.29 -22.00
CA SER A 415 13.76 13.51 -22.48
C SER A 415 13.09 13.97 -23.77
N MET A 416 12.94 15.28 -23.91
CA MET A 416 12.42 15.96 -25.09
C MET A 416 13.53 16.78 -25.75
N ASP A 417 13.47 16.90 -27.07
CA ASP A 417 14.31 17.81 -27.83
C ASP A 417 13.88 19.29 -27.65
N GLU A 418 14.61 20.25 -28.26
CA GLU A 418 14.32 21.69 -28.15
C GLU A 418 12.91 22.08 -28.68
N GLU A 419 12.37 21.32 -29.61
CA GLU A 419 11.02 21.48 -30.15
C GLU A 419 9.96 20.72 -29.30
N GLY A 420 10.36 20.04 -28.24
CA GLY A 420 9.53 19.22 -27.36
C GLY A 420 9.16 17.84 -27.92
N GLY A 421 9.84 17.39 -29.00
CA GLY A 421 9.70 16.05 -29.54
C GLY A 421 10.35 15.00 -28.65
N TYR A 422 10.00 13.71 -28.86
CA TYR A 422 10.64 12.60 -28.14
C TYR A 422 12.12 12.48 -28.52
N GLU A 423 13.01 12.55 -27.54
CA GLU A 423 14.44 12.32 -27.70
C GLU A 423 14.87 10.97 -27.18
N SER A 424 14.57 10.68 -25.91
CA SER A 424 14.98 9.42 -25.26
C SER A 424 14.08 9.06 -24.08
N LEU A 425 14.13 7.77 -23.72
CA LEU A 425 13.47 7.22 -22.55
C LEU A 425 14.44 6.28 -21.82
N GLU A 426 14.55 6.46 -20.51
CA GLU A 426 15.40 5.62 -19.67
C GLU A 426 14.72 5.24 -18.35
N ARG A 427 15.18 4.15 -17.73
CA ARG A 427 14.76 3.82 -16.36
C ARG A 427 15.39 4.79 -15.37
N PHE A 428 14.55 5.41 -14.55
CA PHE A 428 14.99 6.20 -13.42
C PHE A 428 15.04 5.33 -12.16
N LEU A 429 16.15 5.35 -11.44
CA LEU A 429 16.42 4.53 -10.24
C LEU A 429 16.04 3.04 -10.44
N PRO A 430 16.74 2.30 -11.29
CA PRO A 430 16.37 0.91 -11.65
C PRO A 430 16.35 -0.07 -10.46
N ASP A 431 17.07 0.25 -9.37
CA ASP A 431 17.11 -0.55 -8.14
C ASP A 431 15.95 -0.22 -7.18
N TYR A 432 15.34 0.94 -7.30
CA TYR A 432 14.11 1.28 -6.60
C TYR A 432 12.91 0.70 -7.35
N ARG A 433 12.17 -0.18 -6.67
CA ARG A 433 10.99 -0.84 -7.22
C ARG A 433 9.76 -0.45 -6.43
N PRO A 434 9.09 0.63 -6.80
CA PRO A 434 7.86 1.06 -6.12
C PRO A 434 6.79 -0.03 -6.23
N VAL A 435 5.98 -0.18 -5.18
CA VAL A 435 4.88 -1.16 -5.17
C VAL A 435 3.63 -0.49 -5.74
N GLU A 436 3.48 -0.54 -7.08
CA GLU A 436 2.35 0.04 -7.81
C GLU A 436 2.24 1.57 -7.61
N PRO A 437 3.17 2.37 -8.20
CA PRO A 437 3.17 3.82 -8.08
C PRO A 437 1.93 4.42 -8.74
N ILE A 438 1.08 5.10 -7.95
CA ILE A 438 -0.23 5.60 -8.39
C ILE A 438 -0.24 7.12 -8.62
N ASP A 439 0.66 7.85 -7.97
CA ASP A 439 0.82 9.30 -8.15
C ASP A 439 2.24 9.73 -7.81
N MET A 440 2.73 10.81 -8.43
CA MET A 440 4.05 11.39 -8.20
C MET A 440 3.99 12.92 -8.28
N LYS A 441 4.66 13.58 -7.33
CA LYS A 441 4.77 15.06 -7.31
C LYS A 441 6.09 15.48 -6.69
N PHE A 442 6.61 16.63 -7.10
CA PHE A 442 7.68 17.29 -6.39
C PHE A 442 7.12 18.10 -5.21
N GLY A 443 7.84 18.08 -4.11
CA GLY A 443 7.58 18.95 -2.97
C GLY A 443 8.44 20.22 -3.01
N PRO A 444 8.18 21.19 -2.13
CA PRO A 444 8.81 22.51 -2.14
C PRO A 444 10.33 22.47 -1.92
N ASN A 445 10.84 21.41 -1.29
CA ASN A 445 12.27 21.23 -1.06
C ASN A 445 13.02 20.62 -2.26
N GLY A 446 12.35 20.39 -3.39
CA GLY A 446 12.92 19.76 -4.57
C GLY A 446 12.90 18.22 -4.53
N ASP A 447 12.38 17.60 -3.47
CA ASP A 447 12.27 16.16 -3.36
C ASP A 447 11.12 15.63 -4.20
N LEU A 448 11.30 14.48 -4.84
CA LEU A 448 10.22 13.77 -5.52
C LEU A 448 9.49 12.87 -4.53
N TYR A 449 8.17 12.97 -4.47
CA TYR A 449 7.32 12.08 -3.70
C TYR A 449 6.63 11.10 -4.63
N VAL A 450 6.55 9.83 -4.21
CA VAL A 450 5.90 8.73 -4.91
C VAL A 450 4.88 8.10 -3.98
N LEU A 451 3.61 8.13 -4.36
CA LEU A 451 2.54 7.42 -3.66
C LEU A 451 2.42 6.01 -4.24
N GLU A 452 2.65 5.01 -3.39
CA GLU A 452 2.57 3.61 -3.76
C GLU A 452 1.25 3.02 -3.27
N TYR A 453 0.47 2.45 -4.20
CA TYR A 453 -0.84 1.85 -3.89
C TYR A 453 -0.73 0.58 -3.04
N GLY A 454 0.37 -0.16 -3.19
CA GLY A 454 0.62 -1.41 -2.48
C GLY A 454 -0.14 -2.60 -3.07
N GLY A 455 0.48 -3.57 -3.62
CA GLY A 455 0.07 -4.74 -4.42
C GLY A 455 -1.29 -5.43 -4.22
N ARG A 456 -2.31 -4.72 -3.71
CA ARG A 456 -3.66 -5.24 -3.43
C ARG A 456 -4.74 -4.35 -4.03
N TRP A 457 -5.10 -4.60 -5.28
CA TRP A 457 -6.18 -3.86 -5.96
C TRP A 457 -7.50 -3.92 -5.17
N PHE A 458 -8.12 -2.75 -4.98
CA PHE A 458 -9.42 -2.55 -4.32
C PHE A 458 -9.47 -3.03 -2.86
N GLN A 459 -8.33 -2.98 -2.17
CA GLN A 459 -8.20 -3.30 -0.75
C GLN A 459 -7.12 -2.43 -0.08
N ALA A 460 -7.28 -2.19 1.21
CA ALA A 460 -6.18 -1.66 2.02
C ALA A 460 -4.95 -2.59 1.92
N SER A 461 -3.79 -2.00 1.78
CA SER A 461 -2.53 -2.74 1.67
C SER A 461 -1.52 -2.28 2.72
N PRO A 462 -0.90 -3.20 3.47
CA PRO A 462 0.20 -2.86 4.38
C PRO A 462 1.47 -2.44 3.62
N GLU A 463 1.54 -2.70 2.31
CA GLU A 463 2.64 -2.29 1.44
C GLU A 463 2.42 -0.89 0.86
N ALA A 464 1.22 -0.30 1.04
CA ALA A 464 0.93 1.07 0.60
C ALA A 464 1.77 2.06 1.42
N LYS A 465 2.37 3.01 0.74
CA LYS A 465 3.26 3.98 1.39
C LYS A 465 3.45 5.23 0.55
N LEU A 466 3.90 6.29 1.22
CA LEU A 466 4.42 7.47 0.58
C LEU A 466 5.94 7.49 0.74
N VAL A 467 6.66 7.57 -0.36
CA VAL A 467 8.12 7.61 -0.39
C VAL A 467 8.58 8.97 -0.90
N ARG A 468 9.55 9.55 -0.21
CA ARG A 468 10.27 10.75 -0.64
C ARG A 468 11.61 10.34 -1.22
N ILE A 469 11.94 10.79 -2.40
CA ILE A 469 13.23 10.59 -3.07
C ILE A 469 13.97 11.93 -3.05
N ALA A 470 14.99 12.02 -2.19
CA ALA A 470 15.82 13.19 -2.03
C ALA A 470 17.07 13.08 -2.91
N TYR A 471 17.48 14.20 -3.54
CA TYR A 471 18.77 14.30 -4.23
C TYR A 471 19.83 14.80 -3.26
N GLU A 472 20.91 14.06 -3.12
CA GLU A 472 22.04 14.40 -2.25
C GLU A 472 23.22 14.86 -3.11
N GLY A 473 23.34 16.16 -3.31
CA GLY A 473 24.38 16.80 -4.17
C GLY A 473 25.74 16.98 -3.50
N GLY A 474 25.81 16.80 -2.17
CA GLY A 474 27.01 16.97 -1.37
C GLY A 474 27.45 15.71 -0.65
N ASN A 475 28.38 15.89 0.31
CA ASN A 475 28.75 14.83 1.25
C ASN A 475 27.56 14.42 2.12
N ARG A 476 27.33 13.12 2.28
CA ARG A 476 26.25 12.56 3.10
C ARG A 476 26.78 12.14 4.47
N PRO A 477 26.09 12.42 5.58
CA PRO A 477 26.53 11.93 6.87
C PRO A 477 26.39 10.40 6.94
N PRO A 478 27.23 9.75 7.79
CA PRO A 478 27.16 8.32 7.99
C PRO A 478 25.79 7.83 8.48
N VAL A 479 25.41 6.61 8.13
CA VAL A 479 24.24 5.93 8.69
C VAL A 479 24.70 5.05 9.85
N VAL A 480 24.37 5.46 11.08
CA VAL A 480 24.82 4.78 12.30
C VAL A 480 23.89 3.64 12.69
N ARG A 481 24.48 2.47 12.91
CA ARG A 481 23.83 1.28 13.50
C ARG A 481 24.53 0.94 14.79
N ILE A 482 23.77 0.59 15.82
CA ILE A 482 24.31 0.28 17.14
C ILE A 482 23.61 -0.95 17.69
N ALA A 483 24.40 -1.86 18.28
CA ALA A 483 23.89 -3.05 18.96
C ALA A 483 24.81 -3.41 20.14
N SER A 484 24.29 -4.22 21.06
CA SER A 484 25.06 -4.87 22.12
C SER A 484 24.61 -6.33 22.22
N ASP A 485 25.53 -7.22 22.61
CA ASP A 485 25.22 -8.62 22.90
C ASP A 485 24.34 -8.78 24.14
N LYS A 486 24.30 -7.75 25.03
CA LYS A 486 23.47 -7.70 26.22
C LYS A 486 22.96 -6.28 26.48
N ILE A 487 21.71 -6.17 26.86
CA ILE A 487 21.09 -4.91 27.31
C ILE A 487 20.97 -4.83 28.84
N GLY A 488 21.21 -5.96 29.56
CA GLY A 488 21.18 -6.06 31.02
C GLY A 488 21.99 -7.26 31.53
N GLY A 489 22.29 -7.26 32.83
CA GLY A 489 23.00 -8.35 33.51
C GLY A 489 23.67 -7.89 34.80
N MET A 490 24.19 -8.86 35.58
CA MET A 490 24.83 -8.59 36.85
C MET A 490 26.27 -8.09 36.72
N PRO A 491 26.71 -7.11 37.53
CA PRO A 491 28.10 -6.67 37.55
C PRO A 491 29.04 -7.72 38.17
N PRO A 492 30.31 -7.85 37.67
CA PRO A 492 30.85 -7.12 36.54
C PRO A 492 30.25 -7.59 35.20
N LEU A 493 29.55 -6.71 34.49
CA LEU A 493 28.84 -7.04 33.28
C LEU A 493 29.72 -6.79 32.03
N PRO A 494 30.29 -7.86 31.44
CA PRO A 494 30.95 -7.72 30.15
C PRO A 494 29.94 -7.61 29.02
N ILE A 495 30.07 -6.58 28.18
CA ILE A 495 29.27 -6.33 27.00
C ILE A 495 30.15 -6.18 25.77
N GLN A 496 29.66 -6.64 24.64
CA GLN A 496 30.26 -6.42 23.33
C GLN A 496 29.38 -5.44 22.55
N LEU A 497 29.86 -4.22 22.38
CA LEU A 497 29.18 -3.23 21.52
C LEU A 497 29.53 -3.47 20.05
N SER A 498 28.62 -3.15 19.19
CA SER A 498 28.78 -3.34 17.75
C SER A 498 28.23 -2.15 16.98
N SER A 499 29.00 -1.67 16.02
CA SER A 499 28.56 -0.73 14.96
C SER A 499 28.34 -1.45 13.63
N GLU A 500 28.16 -2.78 13.64
CA GLU A 500 27.92 -3.55 12.42
C GLU A 500 26.70 -3.01 11.65
N GLY A 501 26.86 -2.85 10.32
CA GLY A 501 25.85 -2.23 9.48
C GLY A 501 25.89 -0.70 9.45
N THR A 502 26.82 -0.06 10.18
CA THR A 502 27.14 1.37 10.00
C THR A 502 27.91 1.53 8.67
N TYR A 503 27.48 2.48 7.85
CA TYR A 503 28.11 2.72 6.55
C TYR A 503 28.02 4.19 6.17
N ASP A 504 28.91 4.58 5.27
CA ASP A 504 28.85 5.86 4.57
C ASP A 504 28.39 5.62 3.12
N ALA A 505 27.43 6.45 2.67
CA ALA A 505 26.86 6.31 1.34
C ALA A 505 27.78 6.82 0.23
N ASP A 506 28.76 7.70 0.56
CA ASP A 506 29.82 8.18 -0.33
C ASP A 506 31.07 7.31 -0.26
N GLN A 507 31.04 6.26 0.57
CA GLN A 507 32.12 5.31 0.85
C GLN A 507 33.33 5.97 1.54
N ASP A 508 33.08 7.05 2.26
CA ASP A 508 34.10 7.72 3.04
C ASP A 508 34.58 6.84 4.20
N PRO A 509 35.87 6.91 4.56
CA PRO A 509 36.38 6.34 5.79
C PRO A 509 35.65 6.88 7.01
N LEU A 510 35.33 6.00 7.96
CA LEU A 510 34.55 6.34 9.15
C LEU A 510 35.43 6.29 10.40
N ASP A 511 35.35 7.35 11.22
CA ASP A 511 35.90 7.40 12.57
C ASP A 511 34.79 7.18 13.60
N TYR A 512 35.08 6.29 14.58
CA TYR A 512 34.12 5.88 15.61
C TYR A 512 34.50 6.47 16.96
N ARG A 513 33.50 6.94 17.73
CA ARG A 513 33.66 7.42 19.09
C ARG A 513 32.47 6.94 19.92
N TRP A 514 32.75 5.98 20.79
CA TRP A 514 31.81 5.52 21.80
C TRP A 514 32.00 6.25 23.11
N GLU A 515 30.92 6.63 23.75
CA GLU A 515 30.87 7.22 25.09
C GLU A 515 29.91 6.39 25.93
N ILE A 516 30.46 5.73 26.97
CA ILE A 516 29.69 4.92 27.90
C ILE A 516 29.54 5.75 29.17
N SER A 517 28.32 6.23 29.44
CA SER A 517 28.01 7.09 30.57
C SER A 517 27.14 6.37 31.61
N ASP A 518 27.43 6.57 32.90
CA ASP A 518 26.56 6.18 33.98
C ASP A 518 25.65 7.34 34.46
N ALA A 519 24.68 7.05 35.32
CA ALA A 519 23.77 8.05 35.90
C ALA A 519 24.47 9.13 36.71
N GLY A 520 25.72 8.89 37.19
CA GLY A 520 26.55 9.82 37.90
C GLY A 520 27.34 10.77 37.03
N GLY A 521 27.26 10.61 35.71
CA GLY A 521 27.95 11.41 34.69
C GLY A 521 29.41 11.01 34.46
N ASN A 522 29.86 9.83 34.95
CA ASN A 522 31.16 9.28 34.56
C ASN A 522 31.08 8.77 33.13
N VAL A 523 32.11 9.05 32.32
CA VAL A 523 32.15 8.68 30.89
C VAL A 523 33.44 7.92 30.60
N GLU A 524 33.30 6.74 29.99
CA GLU A 524 34.42 6.01 29.38
C GLU A 524 34.32 6.15 27.86
N VAL A 525 35.47 6.34 27.17
CA VAL A 525 35.52 6.59 25.74
C VAL A 525 36.31 5.52 25.04
N PHE A 526 35.77 5.02 23.90
CA PHE A 526 36.40 4.03 23.04
C PHE A 526 36.36 4.52 21.58
N THR A 527 37.34 4.14 20.77
CA THR A 527 37.45 4.54 19.37
C THR A 527 37.43 3.34 18.39
N GLU A 528 37.33 2.14 18.92
CA GLU A 528 37.15 0.93 18.11
C GLU A 528 35.71 0.86 17.59
N ALA A 529 35.51 0.28 16.39
CA ALA A 529 34.17 0.07 15.83
C ALA A 529 33.30 -0.87 16.73
N HIS A 530 33.94 -1.85 17.36
CA HIS A 530 33.29 -2.87 18.18
C HIS A 530 34.00 -3.04 19.54
N PRO A 531 33.90 -2.08 20.47
CA PRO A 531 34.61 -2.13 21.74
C PRO A 531 33.99 -3.17 22.68
N ARG A 532 34.84 -3.78 23.50
CA ARG A 532 34.42 -4.61 24.64
C ARG A 532 34.54 -3.80 25.94
N VAL A 533 33.42 -3.70 26.65
CA VAL A 533 33.31 -2.88 27.85
C VAL A 533 32.94 -3.78 29.03
N VAL A 534 33.37 -3.47 30.22
CA VAL A 534 32.96 -4.19 31.46
C VAL A 534 32.39 -3.17 32.43
N LEU A 535 31.08 -3.22 32.64
CA LEU A 535 30.39 -2.37 33.61
C LEU A 535 30.60 -2.94 34.99
N GLN A 536 31.32 -2.20 35.84
CA GLN A 536 31.77 -2.67 37.15
C GLN A 536 30.71 -2.49 38.25
N ASN A 537 29.84 -1.49 38.12
CA ASN A 537 28.91 -1.10 39.16
C ASN A 537 27.46 -1.35 38.68
N THR A 538 26.57 -1.52 39.66
CA THR A 538 25.13 -1.50 39.42
C THR A 538 24.67 -0.11 39.03
N GLY A 539 23.79 -0.01 38.04
CA GLY A 539 23.19 1.25 37.61
C GLY A 539 22.79 1.26 36.15
N ASN A 540 22.25 2.41 35.71
CA ASN A 540 21.85 2.69 34.32
C ASN A 540 23.01 3.27 33.56
N TYR A 541 23.31 2.71 32.43
CA TYR A 541 24.33 3.16 31.50
C TYR A 541 23.71 3.52 30.16
N SER A 542 24.34 4.49 29.46
CA SER A 542 24.03 4.80 28.07
C SER A 542 25.29 4.61 27.24
N ALA A 543 25.21 3.77 26.23
CA ALA A 543 26.24 3.66 25.21
C ALA A 543 25.85 4.55 24.03
N HIS A 544 26.62 5.64 23.82
CA HIS A 544 26.44 6.60 22.75
C HIS A 544 27.56 6.45 21.73
N LEU A 545 27.20 6.20 20.45
CA LEU A 545 28.13 6.14 19.34
C LEU A 545 27.98 7.39 18.48
N THR A 546 29.07 8.10 18.31
CA THR A 546 29.27 9.15 17.32
C THR A 546 30.17 8.61 16.20
N VAL A 547 29.73 8.76 14.95
CA VAL A 547 30.49 8.38 13.76
C VAL A 547 30.71 9.63 12.92
N THR A 548 31.94 9.84 12.49
CA THR A 548 32.36 10.99 11.68
C THR A 548 32.99 10.45 10.39
N ASP A 549 32.60 10.99 9.24
CA ASP A 549 33.23 10.68 7.96
C ASP A 549 34.49 11.50 7.71
N SER A 550 35.22 11.22 6.64
CA SER A 550 36.47 11.93 6.28
C SER A 550 36.24 13.41 5.90
N SER A 551 35.03 13.78 5.55
CA SER A 551 34.63 15.15 5.19
C SER A 551 34.12 15.96 6.40
N GLY A 552 34.01 15.31 7.57
CA GLY A 552 33.61 15.93 8.83
C GLY A 552 32.11 15.91 9.12
N ALA A 553 31.30 15.24 8.32
CA ALA A 553 29.87 15.07 8.66
C ALA A 553 29.72 14.00 9.75
N VAL A 554 28.74 14.21 10.65
CA VAL A 554 28.59 13.45 11.91
C VAL A 554 27.17 12.90 12.03
N ALA A 555 27.09 11.66 12.49
CA ALA A 555 25.83 11.05 12.93
C ALA A 555 26.03 10.29 14.23
N SER A 556 24.97 10.09 15.01
CA SER A 556 25.05 9.38 16.29
C SER A 556 23.82 8.54 16.60
N ALA A 557 24.01 7.55 17.50
CA ALA A 557 22.94 6.72 18.05
C ALA A 557 23.25 6.38 19.52
N SER A 558 22.21 6.02 20.31
CA SER A 558 22.36 5.65 21.73
C SER A 558 21.61 4.36 22.02
N LEU A 559 22.17 3.57 22.95
CA LEU A 559 21.60 2.32 23.46
C LEU A 559 21.63 2.32 24.98
N PRO A 560 20.51 2.14 25.69
CA PRO A 560 20.50 1.99 27.15
C PRO A 560 20.96 0.57 27.54
N ILE A 561 21.71 0.48 28.65
CA ILE A 561 22.20 -0.77 29.24
C ILE A 561 22.01 -0.72 30.75
N VAL A 562 21.51 -1.82 31.32
CA VAL A 562 21.23 -1.93 32.75
C VAL A 562 22.21 -2.92 33.40
N SER A 563 22.98 -2.45 34.38
CA SER A 563 23.83 -3.33 35.18
C SER A 563 23.23 -3.53 36.56
N GLY A 564 23.00 -4.76 36.96
CA GLY A 564 22.38 -5.16 38.24
C GLY A 564 20.99 -5.76 38.09
N ASN A 565 20.52 -5.99 36.85
CA ASN A 565 19.32 -6.74 36.57
C ASN A 565 19.52 -7.58 35.29
N GLU A 566 19.11 -8.84 35.29
CA GLU A 566 19.11 -9.71 34.11
C GLU A 566 17.72 -9.68 33.44
N PRO A 567 17.62 -9.55 32.10
CA PRO A 567 16.32 -9.66 31.44
C PRO A 567 15.68 -11.02 31.72
N PRO A 568 14.37 -11.06 31.99
CA PRO A 568 13.68 -12.32 32.20
C PRO A 568 13.70 -13.18 30.95
N ARG A 569 13.58 -14.49 31.08
CA ARG A 569 13.38 -15.43 29.97
C ARG A 569 11.92 -15.82 29.89
N VAL A 570 11.29 -15.44 28.79
CA VAL A 570 9.91 -15.83 28.50
C VAL A 570 9.91 -16.78 27.32
N SER A 571 9.21 -17.91 27.44
CA SER A 571 9.06 -18.88 26.36
C SER A 571 7.63 -19.39 26.24
N ILE A 572 7.28 -19.80 25.01
CA ILE A 572 5.99 -20.40 24.67
C ILE A 572 6.29 -21.74 24.01
N GLU A 573 5.90 -22.81 24.64
CA GLU A 573 5.96 -24.16 24.10
C GLU A 573 4.63 -24.55 23.48
N LEU A 574 4.68 -25.15 22.29
CA LEU A 574 3.52 -25.67 21.58
C LEU A 574 3.59 -27.19 21.51
N GLU A 575 2.47 -27.86 21.76
CA GLU A 575 2.34 -29.29 21.50
C GLU A 575 1.65 -29.53 20.17
N GLY A 576 2.25 -30.31 19.28
CA GLY A 576 1.73 -30.61 17.96
C GLY A 576 2.45 -29.85 16.84
N ASN A 577 1.69 -29.32 15.88
CA ASN A 577 2.25 -28.62 14.74
C ASN A 577 2.81 -27.25 15.16
N GLN A 578 4.07 -26.99 14.76
CA GLN A 578 4.80 -25.75 15.14
C GLN A 578 4.67 -24.63 14.09
N GLN A 579 4.06 -24.90 12.93
CA GLN A 579 4.00 -23.97 11.80
C GLN A 579 2.58 -23.59 11.42
N PHE A 580 1.62 -24.53 11.54
CA PHE A 580 0.25 -24.35 11.11
C PHE A 580 -0.75 -24.51 12.25
N TYR A 581 -1.82 -23.69 12.23
CA TYR A 581 -3.00 -23.93 13.04
C TYR A 581 -4.08 -24.63 12.21
N PHE A 582 -4.85 -25.50 12.84
CA PHE A 582 -6.01 -26.17 12.22
C PHE A 582 -7.28 -25.80 12.99
N GLN A 583 -8.34 -25.44 12.27
CA GLN A 583 -9.61 -25.07 12.92
C GLN A 583 -10.25 -26.23 13.68
N GLU A 584 -9.99 -27.44 13.21
CA GLU A 584 -10.53 -28.68 13.75
C GLU A 584 -9.78 -29.19 15.00
N LEU A 585 -8.61 -28.66 15.27
CA LEU A 585 -7.77 -29.06 16.40
C LEU A 585 -7.46 -27.87 17.32
N PRO A 586 -7.53 -28.06 18.67
CA PRO A 586 -7.07 -27.03 19.58
C PRO A 586 -5.55 -26.86 19.51
N VAL A 587 -5.09 -25.65 19.64
CA VAL A 587 -3.68 -25.31 19.81
C VAL A 587 -3.34 -25.48 21.29
N LYS A 588 -2.49 -26.43 21.60
CA LYS A 588 -2.02 -26.68 22.97
C LYS A 588 -0.73 -25.92 23.20
N TYR A 589 -0.64 -25.26 24.36
CA TYR A 589 0.46 -24.38 24.70
C TYR A 589 0.78 -24.39 26.18
N ALA A 590 2.02 -24.01 26.52
CA ALA A 590 2.48 -23.70 27.88
C ALA A 590 3.40 -22.47 27.83
N VAL A 591 3.22 -21.54 28.75
CA VAL A 591 4.10 -20.38 28.97
C VAL A 591 5.01 -20.65 30.15
N GLU A 592 6.30 -20.46 29.96
CA GLU A 592 7.32 -20.52 31.00
C GLU A 592 7.99 -19.16 31.12
N VAL A 593 8.19 -18.74 32.37
CA VAL A 593 8.92 -17.51 32.73
C VAL A 593 9.96 -17.87 33.76
N GLU A 594 11.19 -17.50 33.50
CA GLU A 594 12.33 -17.61 34.39
C GLU A 594 13.01 -16.27 34.50
N ASP A 595 13.20 -15.80 35.70
CA ASP A 595 13.96 -14.62 36.01
C ASP A 595 14.92 -14.94 37.17
N ARG A 596 16.11 -14.38 37.10
CA ARG A 596 17.14 -14.70 38.09
C ARG A 596 16.82 -14.13 39.47
N GLU A 597 16.27 -12.92 39.46
CA GLU A 597 15.97 -12.14 40.65
C GLU A 597 14.58 -12.46 41.19
N ASP A 598 13.60 -12.68 40.30
CA ASP A 598 12.20 -12.90 40.68
C ASP A 598 11.81 -14.36 40.81
N GLY A 599 12.64 -15.32 40.30
CA GLY A 599 12.43 -16.77 40.40
C GLY A 599 11.72 -17.38 39.18
N LEU A 600 10.91 -18.43 39.44
CA LEU A 600 10.28 -19.25 38.39
C LEU A 600 8.74 -19.17 38.46
N LEU A 601 8.09 -19.01 37.31
CA LEU A 601 6.64 -19.10 37.19
C LEU A 601 6.12 -20.49 37.60
N SER A 602 6.81 -21.55 37.19
CA SER A 602 6.44 -22.94 37.51
C SER A 602 6.50 -23.28 39.01
N HIS A 603 7.32 -22.55 39.80
CA HIS A 603 7.40 -22.68 41.26
C HIS A 603 6.45 -21.76 41.99
N GLY A 604 5.84 -20.81 41.33
CA GLY A 604 4.95 -19.82 41.92
C GLY A 604 5.68 -18.62 42.55
N ASP A 605 6.97 -18.47 42.28
CA ASP A 605 7.76 -17.30 42.71
C ASP A 605 7.26 -16.08 41.91
N ILE A 606 7.09 -16.23 40.61
CA ILE A 606 6.47 -15.28 39.72
C ILE A 606 4.96 -15.53 39.69
N SER A 607 4.17 -14.48 39.99
CA SER A 607 2.72 -14.59 39.94
C SER A 607 2.23 -14.74 38.50
N ALA A 608 1.33 -15.68 38.25
CA ALA A 608 0.67 -15.80 36.97
C ALA A 608 -0.09 -14.51 36.54
N GLU A 609 -0.40 -13.65 37.52
CA GLU A 609 -1.07 -12.37 37.25
C GLU A 609 -0.14 -11.30 36.69
N SER A 610 1.17 -11.40 36.92
CA SER A 610 2.16 -10.49 36.37
C SER A 610 2.61 -10.84 34.95
N VAL A 611 2.24 -12.05 34.46
CA VAL A 611 2.57 -12.48 33.09
C VAL A 611 1.48 -12.05 32.15
N GLY A 612 1.84 -11.22 31.14
CA GLY A 612 0.98 -10.86 30.01
C GLY A 612 0.87 -12.04 29.06
N PHE A 613 -0.36 -12.45 28.69
CA PHE A 613 -0.57 -13.53 27.74
C PHE A 613 -1.79 -13.27 26.88
N SER A 614 -1.63 -13.45 25.56
CA SER A 614 -2.74 -13.33 24.62
C SER A 614 -2.59 -14.25 23.40
N ILE A 615 -3.74 -14.61 22.82
CA ILE A 615 -3.85 -15.34 21.54
C ILE A 615 -4.77 -14.53 20.65
N SER A 616 -4.29 -14.14 19.47
CA SER A 616 -4.98 -13.22 18.54
C SER A 616 -4.85 -13.67 17.10
N MET A 617 -5.89 -13.41 16.30
CA MET A 617 -5.81 -13.57 14.86
C MET A 617 -5.32 -12.26 14.24
N VAL A 618 -4.22 -12.33 13.48
CA VAL A 618 -3.61 -11.16 12.85
C VAL A 618 -3.55 -11.35 11.33
N GLU A 619 -3.54 -10.26 10.60
CA GLU A 619 -3.39 -10.30 9.14
C GLU A 619 -2.04 -10.88 8.72
N ALA A 620 -1.98 -11.44 7.52
CA ALA A 620 -0.79 -12.15 7.03
C ALA A 620 0.49 -11.29 7.00
N GLY A 621 0.33 -9.97 6.85
CA GLY A 621 1.42 -8.98 6.82
C GLY A 621 1.76 -8.36 8.17
N PHE A 622 1.12 -8.79 9.26
CA PHE A 622 1.38 -8.24 10.59
C PHE A 622 2.82 -8.50 11.04
N ASP A 623 3.48 -7.44 11.47
CA ASP A 623 4.84 -7.49 12.04
C ASP A 623 4.76 -7.47 13.57
N PRO A 624 5.26 -8.52 14.27
CA PRO A 624 5.30 -8.54 15.72
C PRO A 624 6.07 -7.38 16.37
N ALA A 625 7.01 -6.74 15.66
CA ALA A 625 7.72 -5.55 16.14
C ALA A 625 6.78 -4.34 16.36
N GLU A 626 5.63 -4.29 15.69
CA GLU A 626 4.61 -3.27 15.93
C GLU A 626 4.04 -3.32 17.36
N LEU A 627 4.20 -4.44 18.07
CA LEU A 627 3.76 -4.60 19.46
C LEU A 627 4.68 -3.88 20.47
N ASP A 628 5.89 -3.55 20.10
CA ASP A 628 6.88 -2.90 20.99
C ASP A 628 6.61 -1.40 21.17
N ALA A 629 5.77 -0.82 20.32
CA ALA A 629 5.39 0.59 20.34
C ALA A 629 4.16 0.89 21.23
N VAL A 630 3.61 -0.11 21.93
CA VAL A 630 2.39 0.04 22.73
C VAL A 630 2.72 0.63 24.11
N ASP A 631 2.10 1.78 24.39
CA ASP A 631 2.19 2.47 25.67
C ASP A 631 1.55 1.64 26.80
N GLU A 632 2.30 1.31 27.86
CA GLU A 632 1.91 0.38 28.93
C GLU A 632 1.08 1.03 30.06
N GLU A 633 0.66 2.30 29.93
CA GLU A 633 -0.06 3.00 30.99
C GLU A 633 -1.47 2.47 31.31
N ASP A 634 -2.11 1.73 30.41
CA ASP A 634 -3.43 1.13 30.62
C ASP A 634 -3.30 -0.39 30.91
N PRO A 635 -3.42 -0.82 32.18
CA PRO A 635 -3.25 -2.23 32.55
C PRO A 635 -4.29 -3.17 31.95
N VAL A 636 -5.44 -2.67 31.48
CA VAL A 636 -6.44 -3.47 30.76
C VAL A 636 -6.02 -3.61 29.30
N LEU A 637 -5.52 -2.54 28.69
CA LEU A 637 -5.07 -2.53 27.30
C LEU A 637 -3.80 -3.38 27.13
N ALA A 638 -2.91 -3.39 28.11
CA ALA A 638 -1.69 -4.23 28.13
C ALA A 638 -1.99 -5.75 27.99
N ARG A 639 -3.21 -6.19 28.33
CA ARG A 639 -3.68 -7.56 28.13
C ARG A 639 -4.13 -7.86 26.69
N PHE A 640 -4.30 -6.80 25.87
CA PHE A 640 -4.77 -6.88 24.49
C PHE A 640 -3.81 -6.14 23.57
N PRO A 641 -2.54 -6.53 23.50
CA PRO A 641 -1.51 -5.74 22.81
C PRO A 641 -1.77 -5.59 21.31
N VAL A 642 -2.38 -6.59 20.66
CA VAL A 642 -2.83 -6.46 19.26
C VAL A 642 -3.92 -5.39 19.14
N ALA A 643 -4.91 -5.40 20.04
CA ALA A 643 -5.95 -4.36 20.03
C ALA A 643 -5.37 -2.97 20.33
N ALA A 644 -4.37 -2.90 21.24
CA ALA A 644 -3.67 -1.65 21.56
C ALA A 644 -2.97 -1.06 20.36
N GLY A 645 -2.16 -1.86 19.65
CA GLY A 645 -1.52 -1.44 18.40
C GLY A 645 -2.53 -1.01 17.32
N LEU A 646 -3.64 -1.76 17.17
CA LEU A 646 -4.70 -1.42 16.22
C LEU A 646 -5.45 -0.14 16.59
N ILE A 647 -5.72 0.10 17.86
CA ILE A 647 -6.36 1.32 18.37
C ILE A 647 -5.46 2.54 18.13
N GLN A 648 -4.15 2.39 18.35
CA GLN A 648 -3.16 3.44 18.07
C GLN A 648 -3.05 3.70 16.56
N LYS A 649 -2.86 2.66 15.76
CA LYS A 649 -2.78 2.69 14.30
C LYS A 649 -3.99 3.37 13.66
N ALA A 650 -5.19 3.06 14.16
CA ALA A 650 -6.45 3.62 13.67
C ALA A 650 -6.84 4.93 14.35
N ASN A 651 -5.99 5.47 15.23
CA ASN A 651 -6.20 6.69 16.00
C ASN A 651 -7.58 6.75 16.68
N CYS A 652 -8.07 5.61 17.21
CA CYS A 652 -9.41 5.54 17.81
C CYS A 652 -9.55 6.46 19.03
N ARG A 653 -8.46 6.69 19.75
CA ARG A 653 -8.43 7.54 20.96
C ARG A 653 -8.62 9.03 20.68
N SER A 654 -8.48 9.49 19.46
CA SER A 654 -8.80 10.88 19.08
C SER A 654 -10.30 11.19 19.21
N CYS A 655 -11.16 10.17 19.13
CA CYS A 655 -12.61 10.30 19.23
C CYS A 655 -13.21 9.56 20.44
N HIS A 656 -12.57 8.48 20.92
CA HIS A 656 -13.05 7.61 22.00
C HIS A 656 -12.08 7.58 23.18
N LEU A 657 -12.48 8.12 24.32
CA LEU A 657 -11.72 7.97 25.55
C LEU A 657 -11.86 6.53 26.10
N ALA A 658 -10.95 6.13 26.98
CA ALA A 658 -11.10 4.88 27.73
C ALA A 658 -12.36 4.91 28.60
N GLN A 659 -12.63 6.06 29.22
CA GLN A 659 -13.83 6.32 30.04
C GLN A 659 -14.45 7.68 29.70
N GLY A 660 -15.77 7.78 29.74
CA GLY A 660 -16.51 9.02 29.55
C GLY A 660 -16.95 9.27 28.11
N GLN A 661 -16.80 10.50 27.60
CA GLN A 661 -17.19 10.89 26.25
C GLN A 661 -16.31 12.02 25.74
N LEU A 662 -15.84 11.90 24.50
CA LEU A 662 -15.14 12.97 23.78
C LEU A 662 -16.00 13.36 22.57
N VAL A 663 -15.62 12.99 21.38
CA VAL A 663 -16.44 13.12 20.16
C VAL A 663 -17.42 11.94 20.09
N GLY A 664 -16.90 10.73 20.29
CA GLY A 664 -17.67 9.49 20.41
C GLY A 664 -17.86 9.05 21.88
N PRO A 665 -18.64 7.99 22.11
CA PRO A 665 -18.80 7.39 23.44
C PRO A 665 -17.46 6.78 23.91
N GLY A 666 -17.16 6.83 25.20
CA GLY A 666 -16.03 6.11 25.77
C GLY A 666 -16.15 4.60 25.60
N PHE A 667 -15.04 3.90 25.64
CA PHE A 667 -15.02 2.44 25.52
C PHE A 667 -15.79 1.76 26.67
N ASP A 668 -15.76 2.35 27.87
CA ASP A 668 -16.58 1.93 29.01
C ASP A 668 -18.09 1.93 28.71
N ARG A 669 -18.58 2.98 28.05
CA ARG A 669 -19.99 3.10 27.68
C ARG A 669 -20.39 2.14 26.56
N ILE A 670 -19.47 1.92 25.60
CA ILE A 670 -19.68 0.92 24.54
C ILE A 670 -19.78 -0.47 25.19
N ALA A 671 -18.85 -0.78 26.09
CA ALA A 671 -18.84 -2.04 26.83
C ALA A 671 -20.13 -2.24 27.63
N GLU A 672 -20.56 -1.23 28.41
CA GLU A 672 -21.79 -1.28 29.19
C GLU A 672 -23.03 -1.58 28.33
N ARG A 673 -23.12 -0.94 27.16
CA ARG A 673 -24.29 -1.07 26.28
C ARG A 673 -24.37 -2.42 25.59
N TYR A 674 -23.26 -2.98 25.12
CA TYR A 674 -23.25 -4.12 24.19
C TYR A 674 -22.73 -5.42 24.80
N ARG A 675 -22.25 -5.39 26.02
CA ARG A 675 -21.73 -6.55 26.74
C ARG A 675 -22.79 -7.65 26.88
N GLY A 676 -22.39 -8.89 26.60
CA GLY A 676 -23.27 -10.06 26.65
C GLY A 676 -24.25 -10.19 25.46
N GLN A 677 -24.20 -9.30 24.49
CA GLN A 677 -25.00 -9.36 23.28
C GLN A 677 -24.19 -9.94 22.12
N ALA A 678 -24.21 -11.27 21.97
CA ALA A 678 -23.44 -11.96 20.91
C ALA A 678 -23.77 -11.43 19.50
N ASP A 679 -25.04 -11.12 19.24
CA ASP A 679 -25.49 -10.59 17.94
C ASP A 679 -25.02 -9.15 17.67
N ALA A 680 -24.61 -8.40 18.70
CA ALA A 680 -24.13 -7.04 18.54
C ALA A 680 -22.72 -6.98 17.92
N VAL A 681 -21.89 -8.01 18.09
CA VAL A 681 -20.50 -8.02 17.62
C VAL A 681 -20.41 -7.80 16.12
N ALA A 682 -21.23 -8.48 15.32
CA ALA A 682 -21.23 -8.30 13.86
C ALA A 682 -21.62 -6.87 13.46
N GLY A 683 -22.59 -6.28 14.14
CA GLY A 683 -23.00 -4.88 13.92
C GLY A 683 -21.92 -3.87 14.32
N LEU A 684 -21.19 -4.14 15.40
CA LEU A 684 -20.09 -3.29 15.86
C LEU A 684 -18.87 -3.39 14.94
N VAL A 685 -18.54 -4.60 14.46
CA VAL A 685 -17.51 -4.80 13.42
C VAL A 685 -17.83 -3.97 12.21
N LYS A 686 -19.08 -4.04 11.71
CA LYS A 686 -19.52 -3.23 10.58
C LYS A 686 -19.38 -1.74 10.86
N LYS A 687 -19.69 -1.28 12.09
CA LYS A 687 -19.54 0.12 12.50
C LYS A 687 -18.08 0.57 12.55
N ILE A 688 -17.17 -0.25 13.02
CA ILE A 688 -15.74 0.08 13.03
C ILE A 688 -15.23 0.23 11.59
N VAL A 689 -15.58 -0.70 10.71
CA VAL A 689 -15.05 -0.74 9.34
C VAL A 689 -15.76 0.27 8.42
N GLN A 690 -17.09 0.37 8.51
CA GLN A 690 -17.92 1.15 7.55
C GLN A 690 -18.44 2.47 8.12
N GLY A 691 -18.22 2.74 9.42
CA GLY A 691 -18.79 3.89 10.08
C GLY A 691 -20.28 3.74 10.39
N GLY A 692 -20.93 4.84 10.81
CA GLY A 692 -22.37 4.86 11.04
C GLY A 692 -22.87 5.99 11.92
N ARG A 693 -24.18 6.21 11.94
CA ARG A 693 -24.88 7.28 12.70
C ARG A 693 -25.94 6.73 13.64
N GLY A 694 -26.46 7.58 14.49
CA GLY A 694 -27.78 7.49 15.11
C GLY A 694 -27.87 6.68 16.39
N VAL A 695 -26.87 5.91 16.79
CA VAL A 695 -26.91 5.13 18.05
C VAL A 695 -26.48 5.97 19.26
N TRP A 696 -25.52 6.88 19.03
CA TRP A 696 -24.87 7.71 20.06
C TRP A 696 -25.01 9.22 19.79
N GLY A 697 -25.98 9.62 18.95
CA GLY A 697 -26.21 10.99 18.53
C GLY A 697 -26.14 11.19 17.02
N GLU A 698 -26.15 12.46 16.61
CA GLU A 698 -26.17 12.84 15.19
C GLU A 698 -24.78 12.87 14.54
N LEU A 699 -23.70 12.91 15.35
CA LEU A 699 -22.35 12.88 14.84
C LEU A 699 -22.02 11.49 14.27
N PRO A 700 -21.66 11.40 13.01
CA PRO A 700 -21.31 10.12 12.40
C PRO A 700 -19.95 9.63 12.91
N MET A 701 -19.85 8.35 13.22
CA MET A 701 -18.55 7.67 13.27
C MET A 701 -18.06 7.51 11.84
N PRO A 702 -16.90 8.06 11.46
CA PRO A 702 -16.36 7.85 10.13
C PRO A 702 -16.02 6.37 9.89
N PRO A 703 -16.03 5.89 8.65
CA PRO A 703 -15.51 4.57 8.33
C PRO A 703 -14.01 4.49 8.68
N ASN A 704 -13.62 3.43 9.35
CA ASN A 704 -12.21 3.16 9.61
C ASN A 704 -11.72 2.05 8.69
N ALA A 705 -11.24 2.46 7.55
CA ALA A 705 -10.84 1.57 6.50
C ALA A 705 -9.44 0.96 6.72
N LEU A 706 -8.71 1.45 7.71
CA LEU A 706 -7.43 0.88 8.16
C LEU A 706 -7.59 -0.44 8.92
N ILE A 707 -8.85 -0.75 9.31
CA ILE A 707 -9.17 -1.89 10.16
C ILE A 707 -9.98 -2.91 9.38
N THR A 708 -9.47 -4.11 9.24
CA THR A 708 -10.20 -5.25 8.67
C THR A 708 -11.27 -5.74 9.65
N GLU A 709 -12.20 -6.56 9.19
CA GLU A 709 -13.20 -7.15 10.07
C GLU A 709 -12.59 -8.02 11.18
N ASN A 710 -11.47 -8.70 10.90
CA ASN A 710 -10.77 -9.50 11.90
C ASN A 710 -10.07 -8.61 12.93
N GLU A 711 -9.40 -7.56 12.50
CA GLU A 711 -8.80 -6.56 13.38
C GLU A 711 -9.87 -5.83 14.21
N ALA A 712 -11.02 -5.52 13.62
CA ALA A 712 -12.15 -4.95 14.36
C ALA A 712 -12.67 -5.89 15.46
N ARG A 713 -12.65 -7.22 15.24
CA ARG A 713 -12.98 -8.20 16.27
C ARG A 713 -11.96 -8.19 17.41
N GLU A 714 -10.67 -8.07 17.10
CA GLU A 714 -9.62 -7.95 18.13
C GLU A 714 -9.80 -6.67 18.97
N ILE A 715 -10.08 -5.52 18.34
CA ILE A 715 -10.41 -4.28 19.03
C ILE A 715 -11.64 -4.47 19.94
N LEU A 716 -12.68 -5.13 19.46
CA LEU A 716 -13.89 -5.36 20.22
C LEU A 716 -13.70 -6.30 21.41
N LYS A 717 -12.78 -7.27 21.35
CA LYS A 717 -12.41 -8.09 22.51
C LYS A 717 -11.94 -7.20 23.67
N TYR A 718 -11.07 -6.24 23.39
CA TYR A 718 -10.66 -5.26 24.38
C TYR A 718 -11.82 -4.38 24.84
N ILE A 719 -12.52 -3.69 23.93
CA ILE A 719 -13.59 -2.76 24.27
C ILE A 719 -14.64 -3.43 25.16
N LEU A 720 -15.11 -4.62 24.80
CA LEU A 720 -16.12 -5.34 25.56
C LEU A 720 -15.62 -5.90 26.91
N SER A 721 -14.30 -5.96 27.11
CA SER A 721 -13.68 -6.35 28.38
C SER A 721 -13.54 -5.19 29.37
N VAL A 722 -13.62 -3.93 28.91
CA VAL A 722 -13.46 -2.74 29.75
C VAL A 722 -14.46 -2.75 30.92
N GLY A 723 -13.98 -2.61 32.15
CA GLY A 723 -14.82 -2.63 33.36
C GLY A 723 -15.23 -4.04 33.84
N GLN A 724 -14.59 -5.09 33.32
CA GLN A 724 -14.72 -6.46 33.88
C GLN A 724 -13.36 -6.97 34.36
N GLU A 725 -13.35 -7.77 35.43
CA GLU A 725 -12.32 -8.77 35.67
C GLU A 725 -12.50 -9.86 34.59
N SER A 726 -11.96 -9.63 33.41
CA SER A 726 -12.00 -10.63 32.33
C SER A 726 -11.26 -11.88 32.78
N ALA A 727 -11.85 -13.06 32.58
CA ALA A 727 -11.15 -14.31 32.75
C ALA A 727 -9.89 -14.29 31.89
N ARG A 728 -8.73 -14.28 32.56
CA ARG A 728 -7.43 -14.38 31.89
C ARG A 728 -7.34 -15.73 31.20
N LEU A 729 -6.72 -15.75 30.02
CA LEU A 729 -6.31 -17.03 29.45
C LEU A 729 -5.34 -17.69 30.41
N ALA A 730 -5.53 -18.96 30.68
CA ALA A 730 -4.56 -19.74 31.48
C ALA A 730 -3.21 -19.73 30.74
N LEU A 731 -2.11 -19.71 31.50
CA LEU A 731 -0.75 -19.72 30.94
C LEU A 731 -0.37 -21.08 30.32
N SER A 732 -1.18 -22.11 30.52
CA SER A 732 -1.09 -23.40 29.83
C SER A 732 -2.47 -23.97 29.56
N GLY A 733 -2.62 -24.69 28.46
CA GLY A 733 -3.90 -25.26 28.10
C GLY A 733 -4.07 -25.57 26.60
N ALA A 734 -5.33 -25.61 26.19
CA ALA A 734 -5.73 -25.88 24.80
C ALA A 734 -6.68 -24.78 24.33
N TYR A 735 -6.26 -24.02 23.34
CA TYR A 735 -7.05 -22.95 22.74
C TYR A 735 -7.79 -23.47 21.51
N GLN A 736 -9.11 -23.48 21.57
CA GLN A 736 -9.96 -23.79 20.43
C GLN A 736 -10.22 -22.50 19.64
N LEU A 737 -9.86 -22.49 18.36
CA LEU A 737 -10.18 -21.36 17.49
C LEU A 737 -11.70 -21.22 17.38
N GLU A 738 -12.17 -19.99 17.52
CA GLU A 738 -13.56 -19.67 17.24
C GLU A 738 -13.83 -19.91 15.74
N SER A 739 -14.95 -20.55 15.40
CA SER A 739 -15.32 -20.71 14.00
C SER A 739 -15.47 -19.32 13.38
N LEU A 740 -14.64 -19.02 12.41
CA LEU A 740 -14.84 -17.89 11.52
C LEU A 740 -16.25 -18.06 10.96
N GLY A 741 -17.16 -17.11 11.19
CA GLY A 741 -18.59 -17.23 10.86
C GLY A 741 -18.83 -17.66 9.41
N PRO A 742 -20.09 -18.01 9.02
CA PRO A 742 -20.43 -18.60 7.72
C PRO A 742 -20.04 -17.79 6.50
N ASP A 743 -19.64 -16.54 6.69
CA ASP A 743 -19.10 -15.66 5.64
C ASP A 743 -17.57 -15.78 5.47
N ALA A 744 -16.86 -16.41 6.40
CA ALA A 744 -15.48 -16.78 6.23
C ALA A 744 -15.41 -18.13 5.49
N ASP A 745 -15.46 -18.10 4.16
CA ASP A 745 -15.25 -19.28 3.32
C ASP A 745 -13.81 -19.78 3.51
N PRO A 746 -13.58 -20.88 4.27
CA PRO A 746 -12.23 -21.42 4.49
C PRO A 746 -11.59 -21.91 3.19
N ASN A 747 -12.36 -22.04 2.12
CA ASN A 747 -11.91 -22.50 0.81
C ASN A 747 -11.68 -21.34 -0.17
N GLY A 748 -11.79 -20.07 0.26
CA GLY A 748 -11.51 -18.93 -0.61
C GLY A 748 -12.45 -18.80 -1.83
N ALA A 749 -13.60 -19.51 -1.82
CA ALA A 749 -14.44 -19.67 -3.00
C ALA A 749 -15.26 -18.43 -3.36
N ARG A 750 -15.45 -17.47 -2.45
CA ARG A 750 -16.22 -16.25 -2.71
C ARG A 750 -15.39 -14.97 -2.86
N ARG A 751 -14.11 -14.98 -2.48
CA ARG A 751 -13.25 -13.81 -2.63
C ARG A 751 -12.55 -13.83 -3.99
N ARG A 752 -12.90 -12.91 -4.85
CA ARG A 752 -12.15 -12.60 -6.08
C ARG A 752 -10.76 -11.99 -5.78
N ASN A 753 -10.42 -11.80 -4.51
CA ASN A 753 -9.18 -11.19 -4.04
C ASN A 753 -8.36 -12.18 -3.22
N ARG A 754 -7.10 -12.39 -3.61
CA ARG A 754 -6.09 -13.24 -2.97
C ARG A 754 -5.50 -12.57 -1.72
N SER A 755 -6.29 -12.26 -0.70
CA SER A 755 -5.70 -11.97 0.61
C SER A 755 -5.12 -13.27 1.16
N LEU A 756 -3.87 -13.24 1.60
CA LEU A 756 -3.30 -14.34 2.36
C LEU A 756 -4.16 -14.57 3.61
N PRO A 757 -4.38 -15.83 4.02
CA PRO A 757 -5.18 -16.10 5.21
C PRO A 757 -4.50 -15.53 6.46
N PRO A 758 -5.28 -15.15 7.49
CA PRO A 758 -4.74 -14.61 8.73
C PRO A 758 -3.84 -15.63 9.45
N LYS A 759 -2.95 -15.13 10.29
CA LYS A 759 -2.06 -15.92 11.15
C LYS A 759 -2.59 -15.92 12.59
N LEU A 760 -2.29 -16.97 13.33
CA LEU A 760 -2.52 -17.01 14.75
C LEU A 760 -1.26 -16.56 15.49
N LEU A 761 -1.36 -15.46 16.20
CA LEU A 761 -0.32 -14.90 17.04
C LEU A 761 -0.56 -15.34 18.48
N ILE A 762 0.45 -15.94 19.09
CA ILE A 762 0.49 -16.31 20.50
C ILE A 762 1.65 -15.55 21.11
N GLN A 763 1.40 -14.78 22.14
CA GLN A 763 2.45 -14.01 22.80
C GLN A 763 2.35 -14.07 24.31
N ALA A 764 3.51 -14.04 24.96
CA ALA A 764 3.66 -13.91 26.39
C ALA A 764 4.69 -12.84 26.69
N SER A 765 4.50 -12.06 27.76
CA SER A 765 5.44 -11.03 28.20
C SER A 765 5.53 -11.02 29.71
N TYR A 766 6.70 -10.70 30.22
CA TYR A 766 6.92 -10.47 31.62
C TYR A 766 7.85 -9.27 31.78
N LYS A 767 7.53 -8.43 32.74
CA LYS A 767 8.34 -7.31 33.20
C LYS A 767 8.74 -7.63 34.64
N ASP A 768 10.03 -7.77 34.85
CA ASP A 768 10.58 -8.03 36.18
C ASP A 768 10.36 -6.88 37.18
N LEU A 769 10.61 -7.13 38.43
CA LEU A 769 10.39 -6.12 39.47
C LEU A 769 11.52 -5.09 39.54
N GLY A 770 12.67 -5.37 38.91
CA GLY A 770 13.88 -4.57 39.08
C GLY A 770 14.40 -4.63 40.55
N ASP A 771 15.32 -3.73 40.87
CA ASP A 771 15.86 -3.58 42.24
C ASP A 771 16.04 -2.11 42.59
N ASP A 772 16.35 -1.76 43.85
CA ASP A 772 16.55 -0.38 44.32
C ASP A 772 17.56 0.38 43.45
N GLY A 773 17.03 1.31 42.64
CA GLY A 773 17.80 2.14 41.69
C GLY A 773 18.16 1.49 40.39
N VAL A 774 17.69 0.25 40.12
CA VAL A 774 17.83 -0.47 38.85
C VAL A 774 16.47 -0.67 38.23
N PRO A 775 16.23 -0.21 36.98
CA PRO A 775 14.94 -0.33 36.35
C PRO A 775 14.59 -1.79 36.02
N SER A 776 13.31 -2.04 36.01
CA SER A 776 12.75 -3.29 35.50
C SER A 776 13.03 -3.46 34.02
N LEU A 777 13.30 -4.71 33.64
CA LEU A 777 13.46 -5.13 32.25
C LEU A 777 12.26 -5.97 31.83
N SER A 778 11.92 -5.90 30.55
CA SER A 778 10.82 -6.68 30.00
C SER A 778 11.28 -7.57 28.86
N GLN A 779 10.69 -8.75 28.77
CA GLN A 779 10.91 -9.68 27.67
C GLN A 779 9.59 -10.22 27.15
N ARG A 780 9.56 -10.43 25.84
CA ARG A 780 8.40 -10.97 25.15
C ARG A 780 8.78 -12.20 24.33
N ALA A 781 7.95 -13.23 24.40
CA ALA A 781 7.98 -14.37 23.51
C ALA A 781 6.81 -14.32 22.53
N VAL A 782 7.07 -14.63 21.27
CA VAL A 782 6.06 -14.66 20.21
C VAL A 782 6.14 -15.99 19.46
N ARG A 783 4.98 -16.60 19.19
CA ARG A 783 4.81 -17.72 18.27
C ARG A 783 3.74 -17.35 17.26
N MET A 784 4.02 -17.60 15.99
CA MET A 784 3.10 -17.26 14.90
C MET A 784 2.83 -18.51 14.07
N LEU A 785 1.58 -18.99 14.11
CA LEU A 785 1.14 -20.12 13.30
C LEU A 785 0.43 -19.61 12.04
N GLN A 786 0.73 -20.23 10.91
CA GLN A 786 0.13 -19.89 9.62
C GLN A 786 -1.14 -20.71 9.39
N ALA A 787 -2.03 -20.21 8.54
CA ALA A 787 -3.10 -21.06 8.03
C ALA A 787 -2.50 -22.19 7.19
N PRO A 788 -3.12 -23.38 7.18
CA PRO A 788 -2.60 -24.56 6.50
C PRO A 788 -2.87 -24.50 4.99
N GLN A 789 -2.58 -23.35 4.36
CA GLN A 789 -2.80 -23.09 2.93
C GLN A 789 -1.51 -22.65 2.27
N LEU A 790 -1.15 -23.28 1.15
CA LEU A 790 0.03 -23.00 0.36
C LEU A 790 -0.40 -22.56 -1.04
N ASP A 791 0.20 -21.51 -1.59
CA ASP A 791 -0.02 -21.07 -2.96
C ASP A 791 0.93 -21.84 -3.90
N ALA A 792 0.40 -22.53 -4.90
CA ALA A 792 1.20 -23.26 -5.87
C ALA A 792 2.21 -22.38 -6.60
N ALA A 793 1.89 -21.10 -6.82
CA ALA A 793 2.80 -20.14 -7.46
C ALA A 793 3.96 -19.69 -6.55
N ARG A 794 3.94 -20.08 -5.28
CA ARG A 794 5.00 -19.80 -4.29
C ARG A 794 5.80 -21.03 -3.89
N ALA A 795 5.74 -22.10 -4.67
CA ALA A 795 6.59 -23.26 -4.45
C ALA A 795 8.07 -22.84 -4.56
N HIS A 796 8.90 -23.39 -3.69
CA HIS A 796 10.34 -23.05 -3.62
C HIS A 796 11.11 -23.51 -4.87
N VAL A 797 10.67 -24.61 -5.49
CA VAL A 797 11.21 -25.13 -6.75
C VAL A 797 10.05 -25.51 -7.66
N MET A 798 10.14 -25.10 -8.92
CA MET A 798 9.18 -25.43 -9.98
C MET A 798 9.95 -25.98 -11.17
N ASP A 799 9.62 -27.20 -11.61
CA ASP A 799 10.18 -27.82 -12.80
C ASP A 799 9.05 -28.17 -13.76
N LYS A 800 9.21 -27.83 -15.05
CA LYS A 800 8.20 -27.99 -16.12
C LYS A 800 6.81 -27.44 -15.75
N VAL A 801 6.83 -26.28 -15.10
CA VAL A 801 5.67 -25.57 -14.57
C VAL A 801 5.69 -24.12 -15.08
N GLU A 802 4.53 -23.62 -15.51
CA GLU A 802 4.37 -22.27 -16.04
C GLU A 802 3.44 -21.46 -15.13
N ALA A 803 3.89 -20.28 -14.69
CA ALA A 803 3.07 -19.39 -13.89
C ALA A 803 1.88 -18.84 -14.68
N GLN A 804 0.70 -18.81 -14.08
CA GLN A 804 -0.53 -18.29 -14.64
C GLN A 804 -1.18 -17.28 -13.68
N ARG A 805 -2.13 -16.49 -14.19
CA ARG A 805 -2.86 -15.49 -13.37
C ARG A 805 -3.47 -16.09 -12.09
N PHE A 806 -3.86 -17.36 -12.07
CA PHE A 806 -4.56 -18.00 -10.96
C PHE A 806 -3.92 -19.32 -10.52
N GLY A 807 -2.60 -19.38 -10.44
CA GLY A 807 -1.86 -20.58 -10.04
C GLY A 807 -0.75 -20.91 -11.01
N VAL A 808 -0.54 -22.20 -11.27
CA VAL A 808 0.48 -22.69 -12.18
C VAL A 808 -0.09 -23.75 -13.11
N SER A 809 0.35 -23.79 -14.37
CA SER A 809 0.08 -24.84 -15.33
C SER A 809 1.21 -25.87 -15.27
N VAL A 810 0.87 -27.15 -15.18
CA VAL A 810 1.84 -28.23 -15.01
C VAL A 810 1.84 -29.16 -16.21
N ARG A 811 3.02 -29.68 -16.57
CA ARG A 811 3.24 -30.62 -17.70
C ARG A 811 3.64 -32.00 -17.18
N HIS A 812 3.74 -32.97 -18.08
CA HIS A 812 4.17 -34.35 -17.75
C HIS A 812 5.61 -34.32 -17.16
N GLY A 813 5.78 -34.97 -16.00
CA GLY A 813 7.02 -34.99 -15.25
C GLY A 813 7.34 -33.66 -14.54
N GLY A 814 6.39 -32.69 -14.54
CA GLY A 814 6.56 -31.44 -13.80
C GLY A 814 6.44 -31.64 -12.30
N SER A 815 7.07 -30.75 -11.53
CA SER A 815 7.04 -30.82 -10.06
C SER A 815 7.00 -29.46 -9.38
N LEU A 816 6.41 -29.45 -8.17
CA LEU A 816 6.38 -28.34 -7.23
C LEU A 816 6.97 -28.80 -5.91
N ILE A 817 7.98 -28.08 -5.38
CA ILE A 817 8.57 -28.42 -4.07
C ILE A 817 8.32 -27.29 -3.09
N PHE A 818 7.75 -27.64 -1.95
CA PHE A 818 7.60 -26.78 -0.77
C PHE A 818 8.55 -27.28 0.31
N LYS A 819 9.48 -26.45 0.75
CA LYS A 819 10.52 -26.83 1.70
C LYS A 819 10.13 -26.52 3.15
N GLY A 820 10.57 -27.37 4.06
CA GLY A 820 10.51 -27.12 5.50
C GLY A 820 9.07 -27.01 6.04
N LEU A 821 8.13 -27.84 5.57
CA LEU A 821 6.76 -27.87 6.09
C LEU A 821 6.68 -28.80 7.30
N ASP A 822 6.10 -28.32 8.39
CA ASP A 822 5.79 -29.18 9.54
C ASP A 822 4.60 -30.07 9.22
N MET A 823 4.88 -31.34 8.97
CA MET A 823 3.88 -32.35 8.64
C MET A 823 3.26 -33.03 9.86
N THR A 824 3.60 -32.57 11.07
CA THR A 824 3.02 -33.09 12.33
C THR A 824 1.50 -32.87 12.32
N GLN A 825 0.75 -33.93 12.60
CA GLN A 825 -0.72 -33.94 12.59
C GLN A 825 -1.38 -33.75 11.20
N VAL A 826 -0.64 -33.71 10.11
CA VAL A 826 -1.21 -33.61 8.75
C VAL A 826 -1.61 -35.01 8.26
N GLY A 827 -2.88 -35.18 7.89
CA GLY A 827 -3.43 -36.48 7.39
C GLY A 827 -3.84 -36.47 5.94
N SER A 828 -4.10 -35.31 5.35
CA SER A 828 -4.44 -35.20 3.93
C SER A 828 -4.09 -33.84 3.35
N LEU A 829 -4.03 -33.80 2.02
CA LEU A 829 -3.81 -32.61 1.22
C LEU A 829 -5.00 -32.41 0.28
N GLU A 830 -5.61 -31.25 0.28
CA GLU A 830 -6.61 -30.85 -0.69
C GLU A 830 -5.98 -29.90 -1.71
N ILE A 831 -6.03 -30.23 -2.98
CA ILE A 831 -5.43 -29.44 -4.05
C ILE A 831 -6.50 -28.80 -4.91
N GLY A 832 -6.45 -27.48 -5.06
CA GLY A 832 -7.25 -26.77 -6.04
C GLY A 832 -6.72 -27.06 -7.45
N VAL A 833 -7.35 -27.98 -8.17
CA VAL A 833 -7.00 -28.34 -9.54
C VAL A 833 -8.09 -27.91 -10.51
N PHE A 834 -7.65 -27.53 -11.70
CA PHE A 834 -8.54 -27.20 -12.81
C PHE A 834 -8.04 -27.84 -14.10
N ALA A 835 -8.86 -28.66 -14.73
CA ALA A 835 -8.58 -29.21 -16.04
C ALA A 835 -9.68 -28.81 -17.03
N SER A 836 -9.29 -28.23 -18.18
CA SER A 836 -10.20 -27.71 -19.20
C SER A 836 -9.77 -28.10 -20.60
N ALA A 837 -10.70 -28.56 -21.39
CA ALA A 837 -10.46 -28.89 -22.82
C ALA A 837 -10.09 -27.64 -23.63
N ARG A 838 -10.57 -26.45 -23.23
CA ARG A 838 -10.22 -25.18 -23.90
C ARG A 838 -8.76 -24.77 -23.69
N MET A 839 -8.18 -25.15 -22.57
CA MET A 839 -6.76 -24.96 -22.27
C MET A 839 -5.90 -26.14 -22.69
N ASN A 840 -6.46 -27.05 -23.49
CA ASN A 840 -5.81 -28.28 -23.97
C ASN A 840 -5.25 -29.17 -22.84
N HIS A 841 -5.90 -29.14 -21.65
CA HIS A 841 -5.52 -29.97 -20.53
C HIS A 841 -5.91 -31.42 -20.77
N THR A 842 -5.11 -32.37 -20.28
CA THR A 842 -5.34 -33.81 -20.43
C THR A 842 -5.75 -34.49 -19.13
N GLY A 843 -5.67 -33.78 -17.98
CA GLY A 843 -5.71 -34.46 -16.69
C GLY A 843 -4.45 -35.28 -16.44
N GLY A 844 -4.48 -36.14 -15.44
CA GLY A 844 -3.33 -37.01 -15.11
C GLY A 844 -3.26 -37.32 -13.63
N ARG A 845 -2.12 -37.83 -13.19
CA ARG A 845 -1.86 -38.23 -11.80
C ARG A 845 -1.08 -37.16 -11.06
N VAL A 846 -1.46 -36.91 -9.82
CA VAL A 846 -0.71 -36.12 -8.85
C VAL A 846 -0.16 -37.08 -7.80
N GLU A 847 1.15 -37.10 -7.64
CA GLU A 847 1.84 -37.86 -6.61
C GLU A 847 2.42 -36.88 -5.59
N VAL A 848 2.27 -37.18 -4.32
CA VAL A 848 2.86 -36.42 -3.21
C VAL A 848 4.03 -37.23 -2.66
N ARG A 849 5.23 -36.66 -2.70
CA ARG A 849 6.48 -37.30 -2.34
C ARG A 849 7.25 -36.47 -1.30
N LEU A 850 8.15 -37.10 -0.57
CA LEU A 850 9.05 -36.44 0.37
C LEU A 850 10.37 -36.05 -0.32
N GLY A 851 10.85 -34.84 -0.05
CA GLY A 851 12.10 -34.31 -0.58
C GLY A 851 11.98 -33.85 -2.03
N ASP A 852 12.13 -34.76 -2.96
CA ASP A 852 12.17 -34.48 -4.41
C ASP A 852 11.24 -35.43 -5.22
N ALA A 853 11.31 -35.31 -6.56
CA ALA A 853 10.47 -36.08 -7.47
C ALA A 853 10.74 -37.61 -7.44
N GLN A 854 11.87 -38.07 -6.90
CA GLN A 854 12.24 -39.46 -6.70
C GLN A 854 12.04 -39.91 -5.25
N GLY A 855 11.66 -39.03 -4.36
CA GLY A 855 11.47 -39.30 -2.95
C GLY A 855 10.33 -40.28 -2.66
N ALA A 856 10.17 -40.63 -1.39
CA ALA A 856 9.17 -41.62 -0.94
C ALA A 856 7.75 -41.10 -1.27
N LEU A 857 6.96 -41.93 -1.94
CA LEU A 857 5.54 -41.65 -2.23
C LEU A 857 4.73 -41.75 -0.93
N ILE A 858 4.06 -40.66 -0.55
CA ILE A 858 3.22 -40.60 0.67
C ILE A 858 1.73 -40.43 0.36
N GLY A 859 1.37 -40.11 -0.88
CA GLY A 859 -0.03 -39.96 -1.31
C GLY A 859 -0.15 -39.80 -2.82
N GLN A 860 -1.32 -40.10 -3.37
CA GLN A 860 -1.57 -39.86 -4.79
C GLN A 860 -3.06 -39.76 -5.09
N ALA A 861 -3.40 -39.06 -6.18
CA ALA A 861 -4.77 -39.06 -6.75
C ALA A 861 -4.73 -38.79 -8.26
N ASP A 862 -5.81 -39.14 -8.96
CA ASP A 862 -5.96 -38.94 -10.38
C ASP A 862 -6.93 -37.79 -10.69
N VAL A 863 -6.58 -36.94 -11.63
CA VAL A 863 -7.40 -35.86 -12.19
C VAL A 863 -7.94 -36.32 -13.53
N ALA A 864 -9.27 -36.42 -13.66
CA ALA A 864 -9.90 -36.86 -14.88
C ALA A 864 -9.61 -35.91 -16.07
N ALA A 865 -9.47 -36.45 -17.26
CA ALA A 865 -9.43 -35.69 -18.47
C ALA A 865 -10.73 -34.86 -18.63
N PRO A 866 -10.65 -33.60 -19.06
CA PRO A 866 -11.85 -32.78 -19.23
C PRO A 866 -12.71 -33.29 -20.37
N ALA A 867 -14.04 -33.21 -20.23
CA ALA A 867 -14.96 -33.55 -21.30
C ALA A 867 -14.70 -32.64 -22.55
N PRO A 868 -14.87 -33.18 -23.77
CA PRO A 868 -14.72 -32.39 -24.98
C PRO A 868 -15.58 -31.13 -24.96
N ALA A 869 -15.05 -30.02 -25.44
CA ALA A 869 -15.79 -28.75 -25.49
C ALA A 869 -16.98 -28.88 -26.45
N THR A 870 -18.19 -28.62 -25.98
CA THR A 870 -19.39 -28.59 -26.84
C THR A 870 -19.36 -27.30 -27.65
N PRO A 871 -19.44 -27.37 -29.01
CA PRO A 871 -19.48 -26.15 -29.82
C PRO A 871 -20.70 -25.30 -29.45
N GLY A 872 -20.48 -24.01 -29.19
CA GLY A 872 -21.53 -23.04 -28.88
C GLY A 872 -21.89 -22.90 -27.40
N SER A 873 -21.39 -23.71 -26.47
CA SER A 873 -21.61 -23.49 -25.05
C SER A 873 -20.69 -22.37 -24.51
N ARG A 874 -21.28 -21.29 -24.04
CA ARG A 874 -20.61 -20.36 -23.10
C ARG A 874 -20.49 -21.09 -21.74
N GLY A 875 -19.60 -22.10 -21.68
CA GLY A 875 -19.34 -22.80 -20.43
C GLY A 875 -18.69 -21.81 -19.46
N GLY A 876 -19.45 -21.38 -18.46
CA GLY A 876 -18.88 -20.75 -17.27
C GLY A 876 -17.83 -21.69 -16.68
N PHE A 877 -16.80 -21.16 -16.04
CA PHE A 877 -15.81 -21.93 -15.29
C PHE A 877 -16.54 -22.75 -14.22
N SER A 878 -16.79 -24.05 -14.51
CA SER A 878 -17.32 -24.97 -13.50
C SER A 878 -16.21 -25.20 -12.47
N ARG A 879 -16.42 -24.77 -11.25
CA ARG A 879 -15.50 -25.03 -10.13
C ARG A 879 -15.45 -26.54 -9.89
N THR A 880 -14.30 -27.13 -10.13
CA THR A 880 -14.01 -28.49 -9.70
C THR A 880 -13.80 -28.46 -8.18
N PRO A 881 -14.42 -29.35 -7.39
CA PRO A 881 -14.08 -29.46 -5.96
C PRO A 881 -12.58 -29.70 -5.80
N PRO A 882 -11.96 -29.23 -4.68
CA PRO A 882 -10.58 -29.56 -4.40
C PRO A 882 -10.33 -31.07 -4.44
N LEU A 883 -9.20 -31.49 -5.00
CA LEU A 883 -8.79 -32.88 -5.09
C LEU A 883 -8.25 -33.35 -3.73
N PRO A 884 -8.91 -34.22 -2.99
CA PRO A 884 -8.39 -34.74 -1.73
C PRO A 884 -7.37 -35.86 -1.98
N ILE A 885 -6.23 -35.78 -1.29
CA ILE A 885 -5.18 -36.80 -1.28
C ILE A 885 -4.90 -37.19 0.17
N SER A 886 -5.20 -38.43 0.53
CA SER A 886 -4.79 -38.99 1.84
C SER A 886 -3.28 -39.16 1.87
N LEU A 887 -2.67 -38.76 2.97
CA LEU A 887 -1.21 -38.87 3.16
C LEU A 887 -0.86 -39.92 4.20
N MET A 888 0.23 -40.63 3.96
CA MET A 888 0.85 -41.43 5.01
C MET A 888 1.32 -40.52 6.13
N PRO A 889 1.09 -40.82 7.41
CA PRO A 889 1.48 -39.97 8.54
C PRO A 889 2.95 -39.62 8.51
N GLN A 890 3.25 -38.35 8.66
CA GLN A 890 4.59 -37.82 8.79
C GLN A 890 4.68 -36.93 10.04
N SER A 891 5.88 -36.62 10.50
CA SER A 891 6.11 -35.72 11.63
C SER A 891 7.34 -34.85 11.38
N GLY A 892 7.34 -33.66 12.02
CA GLY A 892 8.41 -32.67 11.92
C GLY A 892 8.51 -32.04 10.54
N LEU A 893 9.60 -31.30 10.33
CA LEU A 893 9.86 -30.57 9.11
C LEU A 893 10.19 -31.51 7.95
N GLN A 894 9.46 -31.41 6.86
CA GLN A 894 9.63 -32.20 5.65
C GLN A 894 9.58 -31.28 4.42
N ASP A 895 10.30 -31.64 3.39
CA ASP A 895 10.12 -31.07 2.05
C ASP A 895 9.03 -31.88 1.33
N LEU A 896 8.01 -31.18 0.81
CA LEU A 896 6.89 -31.82 0.12
C LEU A 896 6.98 -31.56 -1.38
N CYS A 897 7.10 -32.62 -2.17
CA CYS A 897 7.16 -32.57 -3.63
C CYS A 897 5.88 -33.10 -4.25
N LEU A 898 5.19 -32.31 -5.06
CA LEU A 898 4.11 -32.74 -5.92
C LEU A 898 4.65 -33.05 -7.30
N VAL A 899 4.42 -34.25 -7.80
CA VAL A 899 4.82 -34.69 -9.15
C VAL A 899 3.58 -34.93 -10.00
N PHE A 900 3.59 -34.41 -11.22
CA PHE A 900 2.46 -34.47 -12.15
C PHE A 900 2.81 -35.36 -13.34
N SER A 901 1.98 -36.33 -13.65
CA SER A 901 2.25 -37.27 -14.73
C SER A 901 1.01 -37.65 -15.53
N ASN A 902 1.17 -37.79 -16.85
CA ASN A 902 0.24 -38.40 -17.76
C ASN A 902 1.03 -38.93 -18.97
N ARG A 903 1.19 -40.23 -19.08
CA ARG A 903 1.99 -40.87 -20.15
C ARG A 903 1.37 -40.75 -21.55
N GLU A 904 0.10 -40.37 -21.63
CA GLU A 904 -0.62 -40.17 -22.89
C GLU A 904 -0.52 -38.71 -23.39
N ALA A 905 -0.07 -37.80 -22.56
CA ALA A 905 0.10 -36.39 -22.92
C ALA A 905 1.33 -36.21 -23.84
N LYS A 906 1.22 -35.30 -24.81
CA LYS A 906 2.36 -34.86 -25.62
C LYS A 906 3.35 -34.09 -24.76
N GLU A 907 4.61 -34.01 -25.22
CA GLU A 907 5.73 -33.45 -24.43
C GLU A 907 5.46 -32.03 -23.88
N ASP A 908 4.82 -31.14 -24.67
CA ASP A 908 4.50 -29.76 -24.29
C ASP A 908 3.03 -29.55 -23.87
N GLN A 909 2.26 -30.62 -23.77
CA GLN A 909 0.84 -30.49 -23.46
C GLN A 909 0.62 -30.27 -21.96
N PRO A 910 -0.13 -29.23 -21.55
CA PRO A 910 -0.45 -29.04 -20.16
C PRO A 910 -1.41 -30.09 -19.63
N LEU A 911 -1.15 -30.59 -18.42
CA LEU A 911 -2.01 -31.56 -17.76
C LEU A 911 -3.21 -30.92 -17.08
N MET A 912 -2.93 -29.92 -16.28
CA MET A 912 -3.89 -29.20 -15.44
C MET A 912 -3.30 -27.89 -14.93
N SER A 913 -4.15 -27.01 -14.41
CA SER A 913 -3.71 -25.87 -13.58
C SER A 913 -3.89 -26.21 -12.10
N VAL A 914 -2.93 -25.80 -11.30
CA VAL A 914 -2.90 -25.97 -9.83
C VAL A 914 -2.87 -24.60 -9.17
N SER A 915 -3.70 -24.40 -8.13
CA SER A 915 -3.81 -23.10 -7.46
C SER A 915 -3.39 -23.16 -5.99
N VAL A 916 -4.27 -23.52 -5.10
CA VAL A 916 -4.05 -23.55 -3.65
C VAL A 916 -4.01 -25.01 -3.17
N LEU A 917 -3.07 -25.27 -2.26
CA LEU A 917 -2.98 -26.53 -1.53
C LEU A 917 -3.40 -26.26 -0.08
N SER A 918 -4.30 -27.10 0.46
CA SER A 918 -4.74 -27.02 1.86
C SER A 918 -4.35 -28.28 2.60
N LEU A 919 -3.51 -28.16 3.61
CA LEU A 919 -3.17 -29.22 4.53
C LEU A 919 -4.34 -29.44 5.49
N ARG A 920 -4.72 -30.71 5.73
CA ARG A 920 -5.80 -31.08 6.63
C ARG A 920 -5.29 -31.98 7.75
N PRO A 921 -5.78 -31.81 8.97
CA PRO A 921 -5.31 -32.62 10.10
C PRO A 921 -5.75 -34.08 10.02
N SER A 922 -4.97 -34.93 10.64
CA SER A 922 -5.37 -36.32 10.94
C SER A 922 -6.44 -36.32 12.02
N ILE A 923 -7.71 -36.45 11.66
CA ILE A 923 -8.79 -36.63 12.62
C ILE A 923 -8.90 -38.14 12.91
N THR A 924 -8.33 -38.60 14.02
CA THR A 924 -8.64 -39.92 14.58
C THR A 924 -10.10 -39.85 15.02
N GLN A 925 -11.01 -40.50 14.28
CA GLN A 925 -12.35 -40.72 14.79
C GLN A 925 -12.23 -41.56 16.08
N SER A 926 -12.36 -40.93 17.23
CA SER A 926 -12.71 -41.64 18.46
C SER A 926 -14.14 -42.18 18.18
N LYS A 927 -14.26 -43.52 18.00
CA LYS A 927 -15.56 -44.12 18.02
C LYS A 927 -16.26 -43.80 19.33
N PRO A 928 -17.58 -43.49 19.29
CA PRO A 928 -18.35 -43.15 20.48
C PRO A 928 -18.38 -44.25 21.52
#